data_d8dbbc92b792707b11a571fc590194a5
#
_entry.id   d8dbbc92b792707b11a571fc590194a5
#
_cell.length_a   1.000
_cell.length_b   1.000
_cell.length_c   1.000
_cell.angle_alpha   90.00
_cell.angle_beta   90.00
_cell.angle_gamma   90.00
#
_symmetry.space_group_name_H-M   'P 1'
#
loop_
_entity.id
_entity.type
_entity.pdbx_description
1 polymer ?
#
loop_
_entity_poly.entity_id
_entity_poly.type
_entity_poly.pdbx_seq_one_letter_code
_entity_poly.pdbx_strand_id
1 'polypeptide(L)'
;MRKKVLSLILLWAALLALALIYTDRDEYTWRYEGDELAQIVIPREEADARQKQADEAMALTQQAAQARTDAGLWGSENEWEDDFLPTQGENGGLNLMWGDYQATIEYEDAARMDAHVVSAGYQAFIENGDAHDEAEAENVLLHRLSFVFRLTDSTPNLYLASENSEAIRAVTVHKVGAGVLSADLCAYAALVGAVLTALLVLSWDQTERGRKNRRDMAVVLCAAAFACMPLLWRGVYDGHDLFFHLNRIEGIANGLRNGQFPVRIHSSTLLGYGYAAPEFYPELFLYIPALLRNLGVSLCACVRVFEACIHLATAVSCYLCVRGMMNSRRVAVGASVLYTLCIYRLVNVYTRATLGESLAMVFFPVVMLGLYEVLRRDEKKWPLLALGMTGVCMSHLLSTMFCVLFCAIAALASAGKLLARKRRILAVLAAAGVTALCALWFFVPMMQYTADGISTSVVLNSSEYVHRPGSFLVGFAGDVKADAPEDFAYTIGVVPGLALLIGCALLLARRYAAGRAEMKTENDRLALGLLALGALALLLSTDFFPWRTLCSIRKPFSTFFMQIQFPWRFVGMAVPMLSAAAAWGYLREEKDAKTGMAALIALCVVFSGYTMQTMVQRAPELEKETYTDTRIGQFEYTYPCTEKTALKVGDVRTSQPGVCSVLSYEKRGTELTATVQLEGEAAYIELPLLYYPGYRAEIDGQAQTVARGTNNMVRVYGLSSGESGTVHVWYQPPTAWLIAQAASALGALLLAASLRRMRRRA
;
A
#
# COMPACT_ATOMS: atom_id res chain seq x y z
N MET A 1 -31.30 -28.12 -4.68
CA MET A 1 -29.83 -28.01 -4.83
C MET A 1 -29.44 -27.72 -6.29
N ARG A 2 -29.85 -28.52 -7.29
CA ARG A 2 -29.47 -28.32 -8.71
C ARG A 2 -29.73 -26.91 -9.28
N LYS A 3 -30.95 -26.33 -9.07
CA LYS A 3 -31.28 -24.96 -9.53
C LYS A 3 -30.39 -23.89 -8.94
N LYS A 4 -29.97 -24.00 -7.67
CA LYS A 4 -29.09 -23.05 -6.98
C LYS A 4 -27.68 -23.11 -7.56
N VAL A 5 -27.17 -24.31 -7.82
CA VAL A 5 -25.84 -24.49 -8.45
C VAL A 5 -25.88 -23.95 -9.88
N LEU A 6 -26.95 -24.23 -10.64
CA LEU A 6 -27.10 -23.71 -11.99
C LEU A 6 -27.13 -22.18 -12.04
N SER A 7 -27.80 -21.52 -11.09
CA SER A 7 -27.79 -20.03 -11.01
C SER A 7 -26.38 -19.45 -10.79
N LEU A 8 -25.53 -20.12 -9.99
CA LEU A 8 -24.13 -19.71 -9.81
C LEU A 8 -23.33 -19.91 -11.10
N ILE A 9 -23.49 -21.06 -11.74
CA ILE A 9 -22.78 -21.34 -13.00
C ILE A 9 -23.17 -20.30 -14.06
N LEU A 10 -24.46 -19.99 -14.21
CA LEU A 10 -24.92 -18.99 -15.16
C LEU A 10 -24.40 -17.58 -14.85
N LEU A 11 -24.36 -17.20 -13.57
CA LEU A 11 -23.77 -15.91 -13.16
C LEU A 11 -22.31 -15.78 -13.59
N TRP A 12 -21.49 -16.78 -13.24
CA TRP A 12 -20.06 -16.74 -13.57
C TRP A 12 -19.80 -16.88 -15.06
N ALA A 13 -20.59 -17.69 -15.77
CA ALA A 13 -20.52 -17.78 -17.23
C ALA A 13 -20.87 -16.45 -17.91
N ALA A 14 -21.89 -15.73 -17.41
CA ALA A 14 -22.25 -14.41 -17.94
C ALA A 14 -21.16 -13.37 -17.68
N LEU A 15 -20.54 -13.36 -16.48
CA LEU A 15 -19.44 -12.46 -16.16
C LEU A 15 -18.19 -12.75 -17.01
N LEU A 16 -17.87 -14.02 -17.23
CA LEU A 16 -16.80 -14.43 -18.12
C LEU A 16 -17.07 -14.01 -19.56
N ALA A 17 -18.31 -14.21 -20.05
CA ALA A 17 -18.71 -13.78 -21.39
C ALA A 17 -18.61 -12.26 -21.56
N LEU A 18 -19.02 -11.49 -20.55
CA LEU A 18 -18.85 -10.03 -20.55
C LEU A 18 -17.37 -9.64 -20.59
N ALA A 19 -16.53 -10.25 -19.77
CA ALA A 19 -15.10 -10.00 -19.78
C ALA A 19 -14.48 -10.31 -21.15
N LEU A 20 -14.90 -11.40 -21.81
CA LEU A 20 -14.47 -11.76 -23.17
C LEU A 20 -14.92 -10.73 -24.23
N ILE A 21 -16.15 -10.21 -24.12
CA ILE A 21 -16.71 -9.23 -25.06
C ILE A 21 -15.97 -7.89 -24.94
N TYR A 22 -15.68 -7.46 -23.70
CA TYR A 22 -15.04 -6.18 -23.43
C TYR A 22 -13.51 -6.25 -23.36
N THR A 23 -12.91 -7.42 -23.63
CA THR A 23 -11.45 -7.51 -23.77
C THR A 23 -11.03 -6.75 -25.03
N ASP A 24 -10.33 -5.67 -24.82
CA ASP A 24 -9.63 -4.97 -25.90
C ASP A 24 -8.35 -5.74 -26.20
N ARG A 25 -8.29 -6.32 -27.39
CA ARG A 25 -7.12 -7.08 -27.83
C ARG A 25 -5.96 -6.17 -28.21
N ASP A 26 -6.26 -4.92 -28.49
CA ASP A 26 -5.28 -3.91 -28.89
C ASP A 26 -4.68 -3.21 -27.65
N GLU A 27 -5.22 -3.42 -26.43
CA GLU A 27 -4.72 -2.84 -25.17
C GLU A 27 -3.23 -3.18 -24.89
N TYR A 28 -2.74 -4.30 -25.44
CA TYR A 28 -1.35 -4.76 -25.29
C TYR A 28 -0.58 -4.75 -26.62
N THR A 29 -1.04 -3.97 -27.59
CA THR A 29 -0.40 -3.77 -28.88
C THR A 29 -0.26 -2.28 -29.13
N TRP A 30 0.96 -1.83 -29.31
CA TRP A 30 1.28 -0.44 -29.61
C TRP A 30 1.86 -0.38 -31.02
N ARG A 31 1.31 0.48 -31.86
CA ARG A 31 1.78 0.70 -33.22
C ARG A 31 2.12 2.17 -33.41
N TYR A 32 3.30 2.43 -33.88
CA TYR A 32 3.85 3.77 -34.11
C TYR A 32 4.22 3.94 -35.59
N GLU A 33 3.80 5.03 -36.20
CA GLU A 33 4.04 5.36 -37.60
C GLU A 33 4.28 6.88 -37.76
N GLY A 34 4.97 7.27 -38.82
CA GLY A 34 5.21 8.69 -39.13
C GLY A 34 5.92 9.42 -37.99
N ASP A 35 5.38 10.56 -37.60
CA ASP A 35 5.99 11.42 -36.57
C ASP A 35 6.04 10.77 -35.17
N GLU A 36 5.20 9.77 -34.90
CA GLU A 36 5.20 9.05 -33.64
C GLU A 36 6.43 8.14 -33.47
N LEU A 37 7.07 7.74 -34.59
CA LEU A 37 8.28 6.92 -34.53
C LEU A 37 9.42 7.62 -33.78
N ALA A 38 9.54 8.93 -33.92
CA ALA A 38 10.59 9.70 -33.25
C ALA A 38 10.47 9.63 -31.69
N GLN A 39 9.34 9.21 -31.19
CA GLN A 39 9.14 9.04 -29.74
C GLN A 39 9.75 7.75 -29.21
N ILE A 40 9.90 6.72 -30.06
CA ILE A 40 10.31 5.39 -29.60
C ILE A 40 11.52 4.82 -30.34
N VAL A 41 11.85 5.38 -31.52
CA VAL A 41 13.01 4.97 -32.34
C VAL A 41 14.07 6.05 -32.28
N ILE A 42 15.29 5.66 -31.94
CA ILE A 42 16.43 6.56 -31.88
C ILE A 42 17.62 5.96 -32.65
N PRO A 43 18.48 6.80 -33.27
CA PRO A 43 19.75 6.33 -33.81
C PRO A 43 20.60 5.70 -32.70
N ARG A 44 21.37 4.68 -33.02
CA ARG A 44 22.26 4.02 -32.06
C ARG A 44 23.26 5.00 -31.43
N GLU A 45 23.82 5.90 -32.25
CA GLU A 45 24.72 6.97 -31.77
C GLU A 45 24.03 7.89 -30.73
N GLU A 46 22.74 8.16 -30.92
CA GLU A 46 21.96 8.97 -29.96
C GLU A 46 21.71 8.20 -28.65
N ALA A 47 21.43 6.90 -28.72
CA ALA A 47 21.29 6.07 -27.53
C ALA A 47 22.58 6.07 -26.71
N ASP A 48 23.74 5.89 -27.36
CA ASP A 48 25.06 5.91 -26.74
C ASP A 48 25.40 7.31 -26.17
N ALA A 49 25.01 8.39 -26.88
CA ALA A 49 25.22 9.77 -26.42
C ALA A 49 24.34 10.11 -25.22
N ARG A 50 23.07 9.69 -25.20
CA ARG A 50 22.15 9.89 -24.08
C ARG A 50 22.63 9.14 -22.85
N GLN A 51 23.14 7.92 -23.02
CA GLN A 51 23.75 7.14 -21.94
C GLN A 51 24.96 7.88 -21.34
N LYS A 52 25.86 8.33 -22.19
CA LYS A 52 27.03 9.10 -21.77
C LYS A 52 26.65 10.39 -21.05
N GLN A 53 25.66 11.11 -21.55
CA GLN A 53 25.17 12.35 -20.92
C GLN A 53 24.54 12.07 -19.54
N ALA A 54 23.80 10.96 -19.40
CA ALA A 54 23.24 10.53 -18.13
C ALA A 54 24.37 10.20 -17.11
N ASP A 55 25.42 9.52 -17.57
CA ASP A 55 26.59 9.20 -16.74
C ASP A 55 27.36 10.46 -16.31
N GLU A 56 27.53 11.43 -17.21
CA GLU A 56 28.19 12.71 -16.94
C GLU A 56 27.36 13.57 -15.96
N ALA A 57 26.06 13.67 -16.15
CA ALA A 57 25.15 14.38 -15.25
C ALA A 57 25.18 13.79 -13.85
N MET A 58 25.22 12.46 -13.75
CA MET A 58 25.35 11.74 -12.51
C MET A 58 26.67 12.04 -11.81
N ALA A 59 27.78 12.05 -12.56
CA ALA A 59 29.10 12.39 -12.02
C ALA A 59 29.15 13.83 -11.44
N LEU A 60 28.53 14.78 -12.13
CA LEU A 60 28.41 16.17 -11.67
C LEU A 60 27.57 16.29 -10.38
N THR A 61 26.45 15.58 -10.33
CA THR A 61 25.61 15.54 -9.14
C THR A 61 26.34 14.93 -7.94
N GLN A 62 27.16 13.90 -8.17
CA GLN A 62 28.00 13.31 -7.14
C GLN A 62 29.08 14.28 -6.62
N GLN A 63 29.71 15.02 -7.52
CA GLN A 63 30.73 16.05 -7.13
C GLN A 63 30.07 17.16 -6.29
N ALA A 64 28.88 17.60 -6.68
CA ALA A 64 28.14 18.61 -5.92
C ALA A 64 27.71 18.11 -4.54
N ALA A 65 27.22 16.87 -4.45
CA ALA A 65 26.86 16.23 -3.17
C ALA A 65 28.07 16.06 -2.26
N GLN A 66 29.21 15.61 -2.81
CA GLN A 66 30.46 15.49 -2.06
C GLN A 66 30.96 16.85 -1.55
N ALA A 67 30.93 17.87 -2.39
CA ALA A 67 31.35 19.23 -2.00
C ALA A 67 30.46 19.82 -0.88
N ARG A 68 29.16 19.52 -0.87
CA ARG A 68 28.25 19.92 0.22
C ARG A 68 28.55 19.16 1.52
N THR A 69 28.84 17.86 1.44
CA THR A 69 29.22 17.04 2.58
C THR A 69 30.51 17.52 3.21
N ASP A 70 31.51 17.82 2.37
CA ASP A 70 32.83 18.35 2.81
C ASP A 70 32.73 19.76 3.42
N ALA A 71 31.75 20.55 2.98
CA ALA A 71 31.48 21.89 3.52
C ALA A 71 30.65 21.87 4.83
N GLY A 72 30.15 20.71 5.28
CA GLY A 72 29.35 20.60 6.51
C GLY A 72 27.98 21.28 6.40
N LEU A 73 27.54 21.59 5.19
CA LEU A 73 26.25 22.22 4.90
C LEU A 73 25.13 21.16 4.82
N TRP A 74 24.67 20.76 5.98
CA TRP A 74 23.38 20.03 6.08
C TRP A 74 22.28 21.09 5.97
N GLY A 75 21.72 21.23 4.77
CA GLY A 75 20.70 22.22 4.47
C GLY A 75 19.41 22.03 5.27
N SER A 76 18.78 23.13 5.60
CA SER A 76 17.43 23.20 6.12
C SER A 76 16.43 22.52 5.16
N GLU A 77 15.44 21.86 5.73
CA GLU A 77 14.49 20.92 5.13
C GLU A 77 13.66 21.41 3.92
N ASN A 78 13.85 22.63 3.43
CA ASN A 78 12.95 23.27 2.47
C ASN A 78 13.50 23.54 1.06
N GLU A 79 14.72 23.09 0.73
CA GLU A 79 15.32 23.35 -0.59
C GLU A 79 15.52 22.06 -1.44
N TRP A 80 14.80 21.00 -1.17
CA TRP A 80 14.79 19.78 -1.98
C TRP A 80 13.62 19.78 -2.99
N GLU A 81 13.27 20.95 -3.49
CA GLU A 81 12.39 21.07 -4.63
C GLU A 81 13.17 20.72 -5.91
N ASP A 82 12.69 19.70 -6.58
CA ASP A 82 12.66 19.39 -8.02
C ASP A 82 13.88 19.64 -8.95
N ASP A 83 14.93 20.32 -8.54
CA ASP A 83 15.99 20.76 -9.43
C ASP A 83 17.10 19.72 -9.73
N PHE A 84 17.03 18.52 -9.17
CA PHE A 84 18.06 17.48 -9.34
C PHE A 84 17.59 16.12 -9.85
N LEU A 85 16.34 15.97 -10.16
CA LEU A 85 15.95 14.94 -11.10
C LEU A 85 16.25 15.49 -12.50
N PRO A 86 16.87 14.69 -13.38
CA PRO A 86 16.86 15.08 -14.78
C PRO A 86 15.39 15.32 -15.10
N THR A 87 15.05 16.58 -15.37
CA THR A 87 13.72 16.98 -15.77
C THR A 87 13.27 15.92 -16.73
N GLN A 88 12.09 15.36 -16.46
CA GLN A 88 11.41 14.53 -17.44
C GLN A 88 11.37 15.38 -18.70
N GLY A 89 12.42 15.30 -19.50
CA GLY A 89 12.45 15.86 -20.83
C GLY A 89 11.29 15.22 -21.56
N GLU A 90 10.63 15.96 -22.41
CA GLU A 90 9.48 15.56 -23.22
C GLU A 90 9.61 14.09 -23.59
N ASN A 91 8.79 13.25 -22.96
CA ASN A 91 9.09 11.84 -22.76
C ASN A 91 8.71 11.05 -23.99
N GLY A 92 9.68 10.80 -24.83
CA GLY A 92 9.62 9.70 -25.77
C GLY A 92 9.92 8.37 -25.05
N GLY A 93 9.64 7.27 -25.72
CA GLY A 93 9.91 5.92 -25.25
C GLY A 93 8.66 5.16 -24.81
N LEU A 94 8.78 3.84 -24.83
CA LEU A 94 7.74 2.91 -24.41
C LEU A 94 7.84 2.69 -22.91
N ASN A 95 6.71 2.73 -22.22
CA ASN A 95 6.58 2.35 -20.83
C ASN A 95 5.96 0.96 -20.79
N LEU A 96 6.77 -0.07 -20.67
CA LEU A 96 6.32 -1.45 -20.68
C LEU A 96 6.45 -2.11 -19.31
N MET A 97 5.49 -2.97 -19.01
CA MET A 97 5.50 -3.83 -17.82
C MET A 97 6.41 -5.03 -18.07
N TRP A 98 6.77 -5.72 -16.97
CA TRP A 98 7.44 -7.02 -17.09
C TRP A 98 6.65 -8.00 -17.97
N GLY A 99 7.33 -8.82 -18.74
CA GLY A 99 6.74 -9.81 -19.62
C GLY A 99 7.54 -10.02 -20.91
N ASP A 100 7.05 -10.90 -21.75
CA ASP A 100 7.62 -11.15 -23.07
C ASP A 100 6.89 -10.28 -24.09
N TYR A 101 7.66 -9.60 -24.94
CA TYR A 101 7.15 -8.73 -25.98
C TYR A 101 7.75 -9.10 -27.33
N GLN A 102 6.96 -8.99 -28.36
CA GLN A 102 7.40 -9.09 -29.75
C GLN A 102 7.40 -7.71 -30.37
N ALA A 103 8.55 -7.22 -30.79
CA ALA A 103 8.67 -6.06 -31.67
C ALA A 103 8.67 -6.50 -33.12
N THR A 104 7.91 -5.80 -33.94
CA THR A 104 7.92 -5.98 -35.40
C THR A 104 8.21 -4.63 -36.02
N ILE A 105 9.31 -4.53 -36.75
CA ILE A 105 9.79 -3.34 -37.43
C ILE A 105 9.50 -3.50 -38.91
N GLU A 106 8.79 -2.55 -39.53
CA GLU A 106 8.58 -2.43 -40.95
C GLU A 106 9.53 -1.33 -41.46
N TYR A 107 10.33 -1.63 -42.49
CA TYR A 107 11.37 -0.73 -42.98
C TYR A 107 11.43 -0.66 -44.51
N GLU A 108 12.04 0.35 -45.04
CA GLU A 108 12.26 0.57 -46.48
C GLU A 108 13.75 0.81 -46.75
N ASP A 109 14.20 0.41 -47.95
CA ASP A 109 15.53 0.72 -48.51
C ASP A 109 16.77 0.28 -47.74
N ALA A 110 16.64 -0.57 -46.73
CA ALA A 110 17.78 -1.15 -46.03
C ALA A 110 18.00 -2.61 -46.46
N ALA A 111 19.24 -2.97 -46.72
CA ALA A 111 19.62 -4.34 -47.07
C ALA A 111 19.52 -5.30 -45.89
N ARG A 112 19.71 -4.78 -44.70
CA ARG A 112 19.53 -5.46 -43.40
C ARG A 112 19.08 -4.46 -42.34
N MET A 113 18.22 -4.89 -41.44
CA MET A 113 17.78 -4.09 -40.31
C MET A 113 18.38 -4.67 -39.02
N ASP A 114 18.99 -3.81 -38.24
CA ASP A 114 19.36 -4.09 -36.85
C ASP A 114 18.40 -3.39 -35.91
N ALA A 115 18.16 -3.92 -34.76
CA ALA A 115 17.42 -3.25 -33.72
C ALA A 115 17.79 -3.78 -32.34
N HIS A 116 18.02 -2.86 -31.42
CA HIS A 116 18.29 -3.17 -30.02
C HIS A 116 17.27 -2.45 -29.16
N VAL A 117 16.81 -3.13 -28.10
CA VAL A 117 15.94 -2.52 -27.12
C VAL A 117 16.82 -1.90 -26.04
N VAL A 118 16.73 -0.59 -25.90
CA VAL A 118 17.53 0.18 -24.94
C VAL A 118 16.63 1.02 -24.05
N SER A 119 17.01 1.21 -22.81
CA SER A 119 16.38 2.17 -21.94
C SER A 119 17.27 3.40 -21.80
N ALA A 120 16.74 4.58 -22.11
CA ALA A 120 17.46 5.84 -21.91
C ALA A 120 17.26 6.28 -20.46
N GLY A 121 18.36 6.56 -19.76
CA GLY A 121 18.34 7.02 -18.40
C GLY A 121 18.77 5.96 -17.38
N TYR A 122 18.37 6.11 -16.14
CA TYR A 122 18.82 5.35 -14.97
C TYR A 122 18.76 3.82 -15.03
N GLN A 123 18.22 3.25 -16.09
CA GLN A 123 18.02 1.81 -16.22
C GLN A 123 18.80 1.21 -17.41
N ALA A 124 19.96 1.74 -17.72
CA ALA A 124 20.88 1.25 -18.75
C ALA A 124 21.28 -0.22 -18.65
N PHE A 125 20.77 -0.94 -17.68
CA PHE A 125 21.06 -2.35 -17.42
C PHE A 125 20.23 -3.34 -18.19
N ILE A 126 19.33 -2.86 -19.03
CA ILE A 126 18.61 -3.75 -19.93
C ILE A 126 19.28 -3.84 -21.29
N GLU A 127 20.55 -3.45 -21.39
CA GLU A 127 21.38 -3.91 -22.51
C GLU A 127 21.46 -5.42 -22.55
N ASN A 128 21.21 -6.07 -21.46
CA ASN A 128 21.17 -7.50 -21.29
C ASN A 128 19.85 -7.99 -20.73
N GLY A 129 18.75 -7.34 -20.99
CA GLY A 129 17.55 -8.14 -21.03
C GLY A 129 17.93 -9.30 -21.90
N ASP A 130 17.76 -10.52 -21.42
CA ASP A 130 17.91 -11.70 -22.24
C ASP A 130 17.03 -11.53 -23.49
N ALA A 131 17.46 -10.69 -24.41
CA ALA A 131 17.10 -10.78 -25.78
C ALA A 131 17.70 -12.10 -26.20
N HIS A 132 16.97 -13.17 -25.91
CA HIS A 132 17.30 -14.43 -26.51
C HIS A 132 17.11 -14.23 -28.01
N ASP A 133 18.21 -14.19 -28.73
CA ASP A 133 18.34 -14.16 -30.19
C ASP A 133 17.60 -15.33 -30.88
N GLU A 134 16.74 -16.04 -30.21
CA GLU A 134 16.13 -17.29 -30.67
C GLU A 134 14.95 -17.13 -31.63
N ALA A 135 14.56 -15.92 -31.99
CA ALA A 135 13.50 -15.74 -32.99
C ALA A 135 13.65 -14.49 -33.84
N GLU A 136 14.82 -14.25 -34.39
CA GLU A 136 14.98 -13.34 -35.50
C GLU A 136 14.34 -13.95 -36.76
N ALA A 137 13.15 -13.49 -37.10
CA ALA A 137 12.56 -13.76 -38.41
C ALA A 137 12.64 -12.49 -39.26
N GLU A 138 13.76 -12.30 -39.89
CA GLU A 138 13.88 -11.28 -40.95
C GLU A 138 13.21 -11.79 -42.21
N ASN A 139 12.13 -11.13 -42.62
CA ASN A 139 11.52 -11.35 -43.91
C ASN A 139 11.96 -10.23 -44.88
N VAL A 140 13.10 -10.43 -45.53
CA VAL A 140 13.68 -9.49 -46.47
C VAL A 140 12.74 -9.15 -47.64
N LEU A 141 11.87 -10.07 -48.03
CA LEU A 141 10.89 -9.84 -49.10
C LEU A 141 9.73 -8.93 -48.66
N LEU A 142 9.44 -8.87 -47.37
CA LEU A 142 8.39 -8.02 -46.80
C LEU A 142 8.96 -6.81 -46.06
N HIS A 143 10.28 -6.64 -46.05
CA HIS A 143 10.95 -5.59 -45.26
C HIS A 143 10.49 -5.53 -43.83
N ARG A 144 10.46 -6.68 -43.13
CA ARG A 144 10.03 -6.81 -41.76
C ARG A 144 11.06 -7.57 -40.92
N LEU A 145 11.43 -7.00 -39.79
CA LEU A 145 12.21 -7.63 -38.75
C LEU A 145 11.28 -7.86 -37.52
N SER A 146 11.20 -9.07 -37.04
CA SER A 146 10.46 -9.39 -35.82
C SER A 146 11.36 -10.11 -34.85
N PHE A 147 11.41 -9.66 -33.62
CA PHE A 147 12.14 -10.28 -32.53
C PHE A 147 11.36 -10.26 -31.24
N VAL A 148 11.67 -11.18 -30.31
CA VAL A 148 11.06 -11.26 -28.99
C VAL A 148 12.08 -10.80 -27.96
N PHE A 149 11.64 -9.95 -27.03
CA PHE A 149 12.45 -9.52 -25.91
C PHE A 149 11.68 -9.70 -24.60
N ARG A 150 12.40 -9.92 -23.51
CA ARG A 150 11.83 -10.16 -22.18
C ARG A 150 12.23 -9.04 -21.24
N LEU A 151 11.23 -8.45 -20.59
CA LEU A 151 11.43 -7.52 -19.49
C LEU A 151 11.19 -8.23 -18.15
N THR A 152 12.18 -8.24 -17.30
CA THR A 152 12.11 -8.84 -15.96
C THR A 152 11.40 -7.92 -14.97
N ASP A 153 11.42 -6.62 -15.22
CA ASP A 153 10.79 -5.57 -14.43
C ASP A 153 10.04 -4.57 -15.32
N SER A 154 9.14 -3.77 -14.73
CA SER A 154 8.50 -2.67 -15.43
C SER A 154 9.55 -1.63 -15.81
N THR A 155 9.66 -1.33 -17.10
CA THR A 155 10.72 -0.49 -17.64
C THR A 155 10.10 0.75 -18.30
N PRO A 156 10.32 1.95 -17.74
CA PRO A 156 9.96 3.20 -18.38
C PRO A 156 11.01 3.62 -19.42
N ASN A 157 10.59 4.46 -20.36
CA ASN A 157 11.46 5.10 -21.38
C ASN A 157 12.32 4.10 -22.16
N LEU A 158 11.69 3.07 -22.68
CA LEU A 158 12.34 2.04 -23.50
C LEU A 158 12.30 2.49 -24.96
N TYR A 159 13.45 2.47 -25.61
CA TYR A 159 13.61 2.83 -27.02
C TYR A 159 14.08 1.65 -27.84
N LEU A 160 13.76 1.71 -29.13
CA LEU A 160 14.37 0.88 -30.15
C LEU A 160 15.51 1.68 -30.80
N ALA A 161 16.74 1.23 -30.58
CA ALA A 161 17.92 1.82 -31.21
C ALA A 161 18.33 1.03 -32.45
N SER A 162 18.61 1.70 -33.55
CA SER A 162 19.04 1.09 -34.82
C SER A 162 20.08 1.96 -35.49
N GLU A 163 21.04 1.32 -36.17
CA GLU A 163 21.97 2.02 -37.10
C GLU A 163 21.24 2.58 -38.33
N ASN A 164 20.12 1.93 -38.71
CA ASN A 164 19.28 2.29 -39.83
C ASN A 164 17.93 2.88 -39.42
N SER A 165 17.91 3.69 -38.36
CA SER A 165 16.67 4.22 -37.76
C SER A 165 15.82 5.03 -38.78
N GLU A 166 16.42 5.72 -39.73
CA GLU A 166 15.73 6.50 -40.77
C GLU A 166 14.96 5.63 -41.78
N ALA A 167 15.35 4.37 -41.95
CA ALA A 167 14.68 3.41 -42.82
C ALA A 167 13.41 2.81 -42.19
N ILE A 168 13.18 3.01 -40.91
CA ILE A 168 12.03 2.46 -40.20
C ILE A 168 10.76 3.23 -40.55
N ARG A 169 9.70 2.51 -40.94
CA ARG A 169 8.39 3.06 -41.32
C ARG A 169 7.32 2.85 -40.28
N ALA A 170 7.34 1.70 -39.62
CA ALA A 170 6.44 1.40 -38.56
C ALA A 170 7.09 0.45 -37.56
N VAL A 171 6.71 0.62 -36.30
CA VAL A 171 7.06 -0.30 -35.21
C VAL A 171 5.79 -0.75 -34.54
N THR A 172 5.62 -2.06 -34.43
CA THR A 172 4.54 -2.66 -33.65
C THR A 172 5.14 -3.46 -32.51
N VAL A 173 4.81 -3.10 -31.27
CA VAL A 173 5.19 -3.86 -30.10
C VAL A 173 3.94 -4.54 -29.55
N HIS A 174 4.02 -5.85 -29.39
CA HIS A 174 2.92 -6.68 -28.91
C HIS A 174 3.36 -7.55 -27.73
N LYS A 175 2.59 -7.58 -26.66
CA LYS A 175 2.87 -8.46 -25.52
C LYS A 175 2.58 -9.90 -25.88
N VAL A 176 3.60 -10.75 -25.86
CA VAL A 176 3.47 -12.17 -26.20
C VAL A 176 2.62 -12.86 -25.13
N GLY A 177 1.62 -13.65 -25.57
CA GLY A 177 0.69 -14.29 -24.64
C GLY A 177 -0.35 -13.36 -24.03
N ALA A 178 -0.37 -12.06 -24.39
CA ALA A 178 -1.47 -11.16 -24.11
C ALA A 178 -2.74 -11.72 -24.76
N GLY A 179 -3.58 -12.24 -23.93
CA GLY A 179 -4.40 -13.33 -24.32
C GLY A 179 -5.76 -12.94 -24.84
N VAL A 180 -6.50 -13.98 -25.05
CA VAL A 180 -7.92 -14.01 -25.42
C VAL A 180 -8.80 -13.26 -24.40
N LEU A 181 -8.27 -12.89 -23.22
CA LEU A 181 -9.04 -12.35 -22.09
C LEU A 181 -8.17 -11.38 -21.26
N SER A 182 -8.64 -10.14 -21.10
CA SER A 182 -7.97 -9.14 -20.25
C SER A 182 -7.92 -9.59 -18.78
N ALA A 183 -6.74 -9.59 -18.19
CA ALA A 183 -6.55 -9.94 -16.78
C ALA A 183 -7.24 -8.93 -15.84
N ASP A 184 -7.27 -7.65 -16.21
CA ASP A 184 -7.95 -6.59 -15.48
C ASP A 184 -9.47 -6.81 -15.45
N LEU A 185 -10.07 -7.09 -16.60
CA LEU A 185 -11.50 -7.41 -16.67
C LEU A 185 -11.84 -8.68 -15.90
N CYS A 186 -10.95 -9.68 -15.88
CA CYS A 186 -11.12 -10.85 -15.04
C CYS A 186 -11.11 -10.51 -13.55
N ALA A 187 -10.19 -9.64 -13.10
CA ALA A 187 -10.12 -9.22 -11.71
C ALA A 187 -11.37 -8.43 -11.28
N TYR A 188 -11.86 -7.51 -12.13
CA TYR A 188 -13.13 -6.80 -11.88
C TYR A 188 -14.33 -7.75 -11.89
N ALA A 189 -14.41 -8.65 -12.86
CA ALA A 189 -15.48 -9.64 -12.92
C ALA A 189 -15.47 -10.57 -11.70
N ALA A 190 -14.28 -10.96 -11.22
CA ALA A 190 -14.14 -11.76 -10.01
C ALA A 190 -14.66 -11.01 -8.76
N LEU A 191 -14.34 -9.73 -8.62
CA LEU A 191 -14.82 -8.88 -7.52
C LEU A 191 -16.34 -8.75 -7.56
N VAL A 192 -16.91 -8.36 -8.70
CA VAL A 192 -18.36 -8.22 -8.90
C VAL A 192 -19.05 -9.58 -8.71
N GLY A 193 -18.49 -10.64 -9.27
CA GLY A 193 -18.98 -12.00 -9.14
C GLY A 193 -19.03 -12.50 -7.70
N ALA A 194 -18.01 -12.16 -6.89
CA ALA A 194 -17.99 -12.48 -5.46
C ALA A 194 -19.14 -11.79 -4.70
N VAL A 195 -19.35 -10.49 -4.96
CA VAL A 195 -20.45 -9.71 -4.35
C VAL A 195 -21.81 -10.27 -4.76
N LEU A 196 -22.04 -10.50 -6.06
CA LEU A 196 -23.29 -11.05 -6.57
C LEU A 196 -23.53 -12.48 -6.08
N THR A 197 -22.48 -13.30 -5.98
CA THR A 197 -22.56 -14.65 -5.38
C THR A 197 -23.00 -14.57 -3.92
N ALA A 198 -22.44 -13.68 -3.13
CA ALA A 198 -22.84 -13.48 -1.74
C ALA A 198 -24.33 -13.08 -1.64
N LEU A 199 -24.79 -12.14 -2.46
CA LEU A 199 -26.21 -11.73 -2.52
C LEU A 199 -27.12 -12.89 -2.96
N LEU A 200 -26.70 -13.66 -3.95
CA LEU A 200 -27.45 -14.82 -4.45
C LEU A 200 -27.57 -15.91 -3.37
N VAL A 201 -26.46 -16.20 -2.66
CA VAL A 201 -26.48 -17.17 -1.55
C VAL A 201 -27.39 -16.68 -0.40
N LEU A 202 -27.33 -15.41 -0.07
CA LEU A 202 -28.26 -14.79 0.90
C LEU A 202 -29.73 -14.90 0.42
N SER A 203 -29.97 -14.89 -0.90
CA SER A 203 -31.31 -15.03 -1.46
C SER A 203 -31.93 -16.43 -1.27
N TRP A 204 -31.12 -17.43 -0.95
CA TRP A 204 -31.61 -18.80 -0.72
C TRP A 204 -32.33 -18.98 0.60
N ASP A 205 -32.08 -18.13 1.59
CA ASP A 205 -32.84 -18.10 2.82
C ASP A 205 -34.13 -17.31 2.64
N GLN A 206 -35.25 -18.03 2.40
CA GLN A 206 -36.59 -17.46 2.15
C GLN A 206 -37.33 -17.11 3.45
N THR A 207 -36.76 -17.37 4.60
CA THR A 207 -37.35 -16.99 5.90
C THR A 207 -37.53 -15.47 5.99
N GLU A 208 -38.41 -15.01 6.86
CA GLU A 208 -38.57 -13.58 7.14
C GLU A 208 -37.28 -12.97 7.63
N ARG A 209 -36.51 -13.70 8.46
CA ARG A 209 -35.17 -13.32 8.91
C ARG A 209 -34.20 -13.20 7.75
N GLY A 210 -34.20 -14.15 6.81
CA GLY A 210 -33.37 -14.13 5.61
C GLY A 210 -33.70 -12.94 4.72
N ARG A 211 -35.00 -12.65 4.48
CA ARG A 211 -35.43 -11.46 3.73
C ARG A 211 -34.96 -10.15 4.34
N LYS A 212 -35.08 -10.02 5.66
CA LYS A 212 -34.58 -8.85 6.38
C LYS A 212 -33.05 -8.73 6.28
N ASN A 213 -32.29 -9.83 6.41
CA ASN A 213 -30.84 -9.84 6.26
C ASN A 213 -30.38 -9.41 4.86
N ARG A 214 -31.05 -9.91 3.80
CA ARG A 214 -30.78 -9.50 2.42
C ARG A 214 -30.95 -8.00 2.22
N ARG A 215 -32.08 -7.46 2.71
CA ARG A 215 -32.38 -6.02 2.59
C ARG A 215 -31.30 -5.16 3.27
N ASP A 216 -30.90 -5.54 4.48
CA ASP A 216 -29.85 -4.82 5.20
C ASP A 216 -28.53 -4.89 4.45
N MET A 217 -28.16 -6.10 4.00
CA MET A 217 -26.91 -6.32 3.27
C MET A 217 -26.91 -5.58 1.93
N ALA A 218 -28.03 -5.52 1.23
CA ALA A 218 -28.15 -4.73 0.00
C ALA A 218 -27.86 -3.25 0.26
N VAL A 219 -28.44 -2.65 1.31
CA VAL A 219 -28.14 -1.24 1.65
C VAL A 219 -26.68 -1.02 2.00
N VAL A 220 -26.08 -1.94 2.78
CA VAL A 220 -24.66 -1.89 3.17
C VAL A 220 -23.74 -1.98 1.96
N LEU A 221 -24.04 -2.91 1.04
CA LEU A 221 -23.26 -3.08 -0.19
C LEU A 221 -23.46 -1.94 -1.18
N CYS A 222 -24.67 -1.36 -1.26
CA CYS A 222 -24.91 -0.16 -2.05
C CYS A 222 -24.10 1.03 -1.53
N ALA A 223 -23.99 1.21 -0.21
CA ALA A 223 -23.16 2.26 0.36
C ALA A 223 -21.66 2.03 0.04
N ALA A 224 -21.18 0.80 0.09
CA ALA A 224 -19.82 0.46 -0.31
C ALA A 224 -19.59 0.67 -1.82
N ALA A 225 -20.53 0.25 -2.67
CA ALA A 225 -20.47 0.47 -4.11
C ALA A 225 -20.47 1.97 -4.45
N PHE A 226 -21.27 2.78 -3.73
CA PHE A 226 -21.26 4.22 -3.89
C PHE A 226 -19.91 4.83 -3.50
N ALA A 227 -19.29 4.36 -2.42
CA ALA A 227 -17.94 4.77 -2.04
C ALA A 227 -16.88 4.38 -3.09
N CYS A 228 -17.13 3.34 -3.91
CA CYS A 228 -16.26 2.91 -5.00
C CYS A 228 -16.46 3.69 -6.33
N MET A 229 -17.40 4.65 -6.39
CA MET A 229 -17.68 5.38 -7.64
C MET A 229 -16.43 6.01 -8.29
N PRO A 230 -15.51 6.65 -7.54
CA PRO A 230 -14.28 7.16 -8.14
C PRO A 230 -13.40 6.08 -8.78
N LEU A 231 -13.46 4.83 -8.31
CA LEU A 231 -12.67 3.71 -8.87
C LEU A 231 -13.19 3.23 -10.24
N LEU A 232 -14.36 3.70 -10.69
CA LEU A 232 -14.91 3.39 -12.02
C LEU A 232 -14.25 4.22 -13.12
N TRP A 233 -13.54 5.28 -12.75
CA TRP A 233 -12.81 6.12 -13.69
C TRP A 233 -11.57 5.39 -14.22
N ARG A 234 -11.02 5.84 -15.35
CA ARG A 234 -9.77 5.27 -15.89
C ARG A 234 -8.58 5.77 -15.06
N GLY A 235 -7.58 4.93 -14.85
CA GLY A 235 -6.37 5.29 -14.09
C GLY A 235 -6.52 5.23 -12.56
N VAL A 236 -5.54 5.75 -11.88
CA VAL A 236 -5.48 5.90 -10.41
C VAL A 236 -5.23 7.37 -10.11
N TYR A 237 -5.89 7.90 -9.08
CA TYR A 237 -5.68 9.29 -8.66
C TYR A 237 -4.34 9.44 -7.95
N ASP A 238 -3.57 10.46 -8.34
CA ASP A 238 -2.34 10.81 -7.64
C ASP A 238 -2.68 11.23 -6.20
N GLY A 239 -2.12 10.50 -5.25
CA GLY A 239 -2.34 10.70 -3.82
C GLY A 239 -1.01 10.73 -3.10
N HIS A 240 -0.98 11.33 -1.90
CA HIS A 240 0.26 11.59 -1.15
C HIS A 240 1.17 10.36 -0.98
N ASP A 241 0.56 9.19 -0.68
CA ASP A 241 1.31 7.95 -0.41
C ASP A 241 1.19 6.94 -1.57
N LEU A 242 0.59 7.32 -2.72
CA LEU A 242 0.26 6.38 -3.79
C LEU A 242 1.50 5.67 -4.33
N PHE A 243 2.52 6.42 -4.73
CA PHE A 243 3.74 5.85 -5.32
C PHE A 243 4.47 4.92 -4.35
N PHE A 244 4.51 5.27 -3.07
CA PHE A 244 5.07 4.40 -2.05
C PHE A 244 4.32 3.05 -1.99
N HIS A 245 3.00 3.06 -2.12
CA HIS A 245 2.20 1.83 -2.10
C HIS A 245 2.26 1.05 -3.41
N LEU A 246 2.35 1.72 -4.56
CA LEU A 246 2.59 1.06 -5.85
C LEU A 246 3.93 0.32 -5.83
N ASN A 247 5.00 0.99 -5.39
CA ASN A 247 6.33 0.40 -5.22
C ASN A 247 6.31 -0.84 -4.32
N ARG A 248 5.54 -0.80 -3.23
CA ARG A 248 5.42 -1.95 -2.33
C ARG A 248 4.71 -3.14 -2.98
N ILE A 249 3.62 -2.89 -3.71
CA ILE A 249 2.88 -3.95 -4.42
C ILE A 249 3.77 -4.60 -5.48
N GLU A 250 4.44 -3.79 -6.30
CA GLU A 250 5.36 -4.30 -7.32
C GLU A 250 6.57 -4.99 -6.69
N GLY A 251 7.17 -4.41 -5.63
CA GLY A 251 8.27 -5.01 -4.90
C GLY A 251 7.94 -6.38 -4.30
N ILE A 252 6.72 -6.56 -3.76
CA ILE A 252 6.24 -7.87 -3.29
C ILE A 252 6.06 -8.82 -4.47
N ALA A 253 5.42 -8.36 -5.56
CA ALA A 253 5.17 -9.17 -6.74
C ALA A 253 6.48 -9.68 -7.35
N ASN A 254 7.47 -8.80 -7.48
CA ASN A 254 8.80 -9.13 -7.97
C ASN A 254 9.54 -10.10 -7.02
N GLY A 255 9.52 -9.83 -5.71
CA GLY A 255 10.11 -10.74 -4.72
C GLY A 255 9.54 -12.14 -4.81
N LEU A 256 8.21 -12.28 -4.99
CA LEU A 256 7.55 -13.57 -5.16
C LEU A 256 7.97 -14.28 -6.47
N ARG A 257 8.12 -13.53 -7.59
CA ARG A 257 8.62 -14.09 -8.86
C ARG A 257 10.05 -14.65 -8.73
N ASN A 258 10.86 -13.97 -7.91
CA ASN A 258 12.23 -14.40 -7.61
C ASN A 258 12.31 -15.46 -6.47
N GLY A 259 11.18 -16.06 -6.09
CA GLY A 259 11.12 -17.14 -5.10
C GLY A 259 11.27 -16.72 -3.64
N GLN A 260 11.17 -15.42 -3.33
CA GLN A 260 11.25 -14.91 -1.96
C GLN A 260 9.90 -15.01 -1.26
N PHE A 261 9.85 -15.66 -0.10
CA PHE A 261 8.67 -15.67 0.77
C PHE A 261 9.05 -15.91 2.24
N PRO A 262 8.66 -15.01 3.15
CA PRO A 262 8.13 -13.68 2.87
C PRO A 262 9.15 -12.77 2.20
N VAL A 263 8.69 -11.79 1.43
CA VAL A 263 9.56 -10.79 0.82
C VAL A 263 10.08 -9.87 1.92
N ARG A 264 11.41 -9.76 2.02
CA ARG A 264 12.12 -9.01 3.06
C ARG A 264 12.78 -7.74 2.54
N ILE A 265 13.13 -7.76 1.28
CA ILE A 265 13.73 -6.64 0.57
C ILE A 265 13.04 -6.54 -0.79
N HIS A 266 12.54 -5.36 -1.13
CA HIS A 266 12.07 -5.05 -2.47
C HIS A 266 13.29 -4.85 -3.37
N SER A 267 13.71 -5.92 -4.03
CA SER A 267 15.00 -6.01 -4.69
C SER A 267 15.14 -5.15 -5.94
N SER A 268 14.03 -4.77 -6.58
CA SER A 268 14.01 -3.89 -7.76
C SER A 268 14.03 -2.41 -7.41
N THR A 269 13.73 -2.06 -6.17
CA THR A 269 13.60 -0.67 -5.73
C THR A 269 14.95 0.00 -5.53
N LEU A 270 15.03 1.33 -5.68
CA LEU A 270 16.26 2.13 -5.61
C LEU A 270 17.27 1.68 -6.66
N LEU A 271 16.88 1.69 -7.93
CA LEU A 271 17.75 1.30 -9.03
C LEU A 271 18.28 -0.14 -8.90
N GLY A 272 17.50 -1.01 -8.29
CA GLY A 272 17.91 -2.38 -8.04
C GLY A 272 18.81 -2.58 -6.80
N TYR A 273 19.16 -1.55 -6.05
CA TYR A 273 19.95 -1.73 -4.82
C TYR A 273 19.20 -2.44 -3.70
N GLY A 274 17.87 -2.41 -3.75
CA GLY A 274 17.01 -3.05 -2.78
C GLY A 274 16.60 -2.15 -1.61
N TYR A 275 15.39 -2.35 -1.12
CA TYR A 275 14.77 -1.51 -0.11
C TYR A 275 14.03 -2.33 0.95
N ALA A 276 14.36 -2.17 2.21
CA ALA A 276 13.83 -3.00 3.31
C ALA A 276 12.52 -2.46 3.91
N ALA A 277 11.69 -1.77 3.14
CA ALA A 277 10.38 -1.30 3.59
C ALA A 277 9.51 -2.40 4.23
N PRO A 278 9.51 -3.68 3.78
CA PRO A 278 8.74 -4.76 4.39
C PRO A 278 9.00 -4.97 5.88
N GLU A 279 10.19 -4.61 6.35
CA GLU A 279 10.58 -4.80 7.75
C GLU A 279 10.10 -3.67 8.67
N PHE A 280 9.65 -2.55 8.12
CA PHE A 280 9.24 -1.38 8.86
C PHE A 280 7.78 -0.99 8.66
N TYR A 281 7.16 -1.44 7.57
CA TYR A 281 5.77 -1.19 7.28
C TYR A 281 5.03 -2.51 7.02
N PRO A 282 3.95 -2.84 7.76
CA PRO A 282 3.26 -4.13 7.60
C PRO A 282 2.71 -4.34 6.18
N GLU A 283 2.99 -5.49 5.58
CA GLU A 283 2.64 -5.79 4.19
C GLU A 283 1.72 -6.99 4.00
N LEU A 284 1.29 -7.65 5.09
CA LEU A 284 0.52 -8.91 5.00
C LEU A 284 -0.63 -8.85 3.99
N PHE A 285 -1.38 -7.77 3.99
CA PHE A 285 -2.55 -7.63 3.12
C PHE A 285 -2.19 -7.19 1.68
N LEU A 286 -1.01 -6.59 1.48
CA LEU A 286 -0.54 -6.20 0.14
C LEU A 286 -0.12 -7.40 -0.72
N TYR A 287 0.06 -8.57 -0.12
CA TYR A 287 0.22 -9.81 -0.90
C TYR A 287 -1.01 -10.10 -1.79
N ILE A 288 -2.21 -9.61 -1.43
CA ILE A 288 -3.42 -9.80 -2.25
C ILE A 288 -3.27 -9.09 -3.60
N PRO A 289 -3.07 -7.77 -3.69
CA PRO A 289 -2.85 -7.10 -4.97
C PRO A 289 -1.55 -7.55 -5.66
N ALA A 290 -0.49 -7.90 -4.92
CA ALA A 290 0.75 -8.41 -5.51
C ALA A 290 0.56 -9.78 -6.21
N LEU A 291 -0.28 -10.66 -5.67
CA LEU A 291 -0.65 -11.91 -6.34
C LEU A 291 -1.48 -11.66 -7.59
N LEU A 292 -2.41 -10.69 -7.57
CA LEU A 292 -3.13 -10.28 -8.78
C LEU A 292 -2.15 -9.74 -9.84
N ARG A 293 -1.16 -8.96 -9.41
CA ARG A 293 -0.09 -8.47 -10.29
C ARG A 293 0.65 -9.61 -10.97
N ASN A 294 1.00 -10.66 -10.24
CA ASN A 294 1.65 -11.86 -10.77
C ASN A 294 0.75 -12.71 -11.68
N LEU A 295 -0.57 -12.49 -11.65
CA LEU A 295 -1.51 -13.06 -12.60
C LEU A 295 -1.69 -12.21 -13.88
N GLY A 296 -0.90 -11.14 -14.04
CA GLY A 296 -0.93 -10.27 -15.20
C GLY A 296 -1.92 -9.10 -15.10
N VAL A 297 -2.53 -8.88 -13.94
CA VAL A 297 -3.40 -7.70 -13.70
C VAL A 297 -2.54 -6.45 -13.63
N SER A 298 -2.98 -5.37 -14.26
CA SER A 298 -2.27 -4.09 -14.24
C SER A 298 -2.13 -3.55 -12.81
N LEU A 299 -1.08 -2.79 -12.55
CA LEU A 299 -0.82 -2.26 -11.20
C LEU A 299 -1.96 -1.35 -10.73
N CYS A 300 -2.48 -0.51 -11.64
CA CYS A 300 -3.63 0.34 -11.40
C CYS A 300 -4.89 -0.49 -11.05
N ALA A 301 -5.18 -1.55 -11.81
CA ALA A 301 -6.31 -2.44 -11.53
C ALA A 301 -6.13 -3.19 -10.21
N CYS A 302 -4.91 -3.60 -9.87
CA CYS A 302 -4.60 -4.21 -8.57
C CYS A 302 -4.98 -3.30 -7.39
N VAL A 303 -4.59 -2.03 -7.45
CA VAL A 303 -4.92 -1.03 -6.42
C VAL A 303 -6.42 -0.80 -6.35
N ARG A 304 -7.08 -0.55 -7.50
CA ARG A 304 -8.54 -0.29 -7.57
C ARG A 304 -9.36 -1.45 -7.01
N VAL A 305 -9.02 -2.69 -7.37
CA VAL A 305 -9.67 -3.90 -6.82
C VAL A 305 -9.44 -3.99 -5.31
N PHE A 306 -8.23 -3.70 -4.85
CA PHE A 306 -7.89 -3.76 -3.44
C PHE A 306 -8.63 -2.68 -2.63
N GLU A 307 -8.71 -1.44 -3.11
CA GLU A 307 -9.48 -0.36 -2.49
C GLU A 307 -10.98 -0.66 -2.46
N ALA A 308 -11.53 -1.24 -3.53
CA ALA A 308 -12.91 -1.71 -3.54
C ALA A 308 -13.14 -2.80 -2.48
N CYS A 309 -12.21 -3.74 -2.31
CA CYS A 309 -12.25 -4.72 -1.23
C CYS A 309 -12.22 -4.06 0.16
N ILE A 310 -11.41 -3.01 0.35
CA ILE A 310 -11.37 -2.23 1.60
C ILE A 310 -12.72 -1.56 1.87
N HIS A 311 -13.36 -0.95 0.86
CA HIS A 311 -14.70 -0.35 1.01
C HIS A 311 -15.75 -1.38 1.40
N LEU A 312 -15.81 -2.50 0.70
CA LEU A 312 -16.73 -3.61 0.98
C LEU A 312 -16.49 -4.18 2.39
N ALA A 313 -15.25 -4.47 2.72
CA ALA A 313 -14.88 -5.03 4.02
C ALA A 313 -15.22 -4.08 5.17
N THR A 314 -14.98 -2.76 5.00
CA THR A 314 -15.32 -1.74 6.00
C THR A 314 -16.81 -1.69 6.26
N ALA A 315 -17.63 -1.65 5.20
CA ALA A 315 -19.08 -1.58 5.33
C ALA A 315 -19.65 -2.83 6.03
N VAL A 316 -19.23 -4.01 5.60
CA VAL A 316 -19.67 -5.29 6.16
C VAL A 316 -19.18 -5.45 7.60
N SER A 317 -17.92 -5.14 7.89
CA SER A 317 -17.34 -5.21 9.23
C SER A 317 -18.11 -4.32 10.21
N CYS A 318 -18.34 -3.05 9.85
CA CYS A 318 -19.10 -2.13 10.69
C CYS A 318 -20.53 -2.64 10.95
N TYR A 319 -21.25 -3.06 9.91
CA TYR A 319 -22.60 -3.61 10.03
C TYR A 319 -22.64 -4.80 10.99
N LEU A 320 -21.76 -5.80 10.79
CA LEU A 320 -21.74 -7.01 11.61
C LEU A 320 -21.39 -6.71 13.07
N CYS A 321 -20.40 -5.85 13.29
CA CYS A 321 -19.91 -5.53 14.63
C CYS A 321 -20.90 -4.68 15.42
N VAL A 322 -21.47 -3.63 14.84
CA VAL A 322 -22.48 -2.81 15.50
C VAL A 322 -23.75 -3.60 15.78
N ARG A 323 -24.16 -4.47 14.83
CA ARG A 323 -25.26 -5.41 15.06
C ARG A 323 -24.99 -6.35 16.25
N GLY A 324 -23.77 -6.86 16.35
CA GLY A 324 -23.33 -7.70 17.47
C GLY A 324 -23.34 -6.96 18.80
N MET A 325 -22.90 -5.71 18.82
CA MET A 325 -22.86 -4.87 20.02
C MET A 325 -24.25 -4.43 20.49
N MET A 326 -25.06 -3.87 19.58
CA MET A 326 -26.32 -3.18 19.93
C MET A 326 -27.58 -4.00 19.68
N ASN A 327 -27.46 -5.18 19.07
CA ASN A 327 -28.58 -6.07 18.73
C ASN A 327 -29.72 -5.38 17.97
N SER A 328 -29.39 -4.35 17.20
CA SER A 328 -30.34 -3.58 16.37
C SER A 328 -29.86 -3.53 14.92
N ARG A 329 -30.70 -4.04 14.01
CA ARG A 329 -30.40 -4.11 12.58
C ARG A 329 -30.37 -2.71 11.94
N ARG A 330 -31.33 -1.84 12.31
CA ARG A 330 -31.44 -0.48 11.77
C ARG A 330 -30.23 0.35 12.18
N VAL A 331 -29.89 0.30 13.44
CA VAL A 331 -28.71 0.99 13.98
C VAL A 331 -27.43 0.49 13.28
N ALA A 332 -27.31 -0.80 13.05
CA ALA A 332 -26.14 -1.36 12.38
C ALA A 332 -26.04 -0.91 10.91
N VAL A 333 -27.16 -0.85 10.18
CA VAL A 333 -27.19 -0.30 8.80
C VAL A 333 -26.81 1.18 8.81
N GLY A 334 -27.46 1.99 9.67
CA GLY A 334 -27.15 3.42 9.76
C GLY A 334 -25.70 3.71 10.14
N ALA A 335 -25.15 2.99 11.10
CA ALA A 335 -23.77 3.13 11.52
C ALA A 335 -22.80 2.73 10.36
N SER A 336 -23.13 1.67 9.63
CA SER A 336 -22.34 1.22 8.48
C SER A 336 -22.32 2.27 7.36
N VAL A 337 -23.47 2.87 7.03
CA VAL A 337 -23.56 3.95 6.02
C VAL A 337 -22.76 5.17 6.45
N LEU A 338 -22.95 5.65 7.70
CA LEU A 338 -22.20 6.79 8.24
C LEU A 338 -20.70 6.55 8.21
N TYR A 339 -20.25 5.38 8.64
CA TYR A 339 -18.85 5.02 8.68
C TYR A 339 -18.25 4.88 7.30
N THR A 340 -18.94 4.19 6.38
CA THR A 340 -18.45 3.91 5.03
C THR A 340 -18.32 5.18 4.20
N LEU A 341 -19.26 6.11 4.33
CA LEU A 341 -19.33 7.35 3.56
C LEU A 341 -18.76 8.57 4.33
N CYS A 342 -18.04 8.33 5.42
CA CYS A 342 -17.36 9.40 6.14
C CYS A 342 -16.25 10.04 5.29
N ILE A 343 -16.20 11.37 5.27
CA ILE A 343 -15.23 12.14 4.48
C ILE A 343 -13.79 11.76 4.85
N TYR A 344 -13.44 11.68 6.13
CA TYR A 344 -12.11 11.27 6.57
C TYR A 344 -11.66 9.95 5.92
N ARG A 345 -12.57 8.99 5.81
CA ARG A 345 -12.26 7.70 5.19
C ARG A 345 -12.08 7.80 3.68
N LEU A 346 -12.91 8.62 3.01
CA LEU A 346 -12.80 8.85 1.57
C LEU A 346 -11.52 9.62 1.22
N VAL A 347 -11.15 10.62 2.05
CA VAL A 347 -9.87 11.34 1.94
C VAL A 347 -8.68 10.39 2.08
N ASN A 348 -8.72 9.45 3.03
CA ASN A 348 -7.64 8.47 3.20
C ASN A 348 -7.45 7.57 1.97
N VAL A 349 -8.52 7.27 1.23
CA VAL A 349 -8.44 6.47 -0.01
C VAL A 349 -8.04 7.34 -1.20
N TYR A 350 -8.77 8.43 -1.46
CA TYR A 350 -8.71 9.15 -2.74
C TYR A 350 -7.80 10.38 -2.77
N THR A 351 -7.44 10.96 -1.63
CA THR A 351 -6.52 12.10 -1.57
C THR A 351 -5.18 11.68 -1.01
N ARG A 352 -5.18 10.90 0.06
CA ARG A 352 -3.93 10.48 0.70
C ARG A 352 -3.38 9.18 0.12
N ALA A 353 -4.24 8.36 -0.48
CA ALA A 353 -3.92 7.00 -0.94
C ALA A 353 -3.25 6.13 0.14
N THR A 354 -3.61 6.32 1.43
CA THR A 354 -3.02 5.63 2.57
C THR A 354 -3.60 4.23 2.74
N LEU A 355 -3.15 3.27 1.95
CA LEU A 355 -3.68 1.90 1.98
C LEU A 355 -3.60 1.27 3.37
N GLY A 356 -2.52 1.50 4.11
CA GLY A 356 -2.33 0.94 5.46
C GLY A 356 -3.36 1.45 6.48
N GLU A 357 -3.58 2.76 6.56
CA GLU A 357 -4.55 3.37 7.47
C GLU A 357 -5.98 3.01 7.06
N SER A 358 -6.30 3.08 5.76
CA SER A 358 -7.61 2.71 5.21
C SER A 358 -7.96 1.24 5.51
N LEU A 359 -6.98 0.35 5.44
CA LEU A 359 -7.13 -1.06 5.79
C LEU A 359 -7.31 -1.27 7.29
N ALA A 360 -6.57 -0.54 8.14
CA ALA A 360 -6.74 -0.60 9.59
C ALA A 360 -8.18 -0.23 10.01
N MET A 361 -8.81 0.73 9.31
CA MET A 361 -10.19 1.12 9.56
C MET A 361 -11.21 -0.01 9.35
N VAL A 362 -10.90 -1.04 8.55
CA VAL A 362 -11.74 -2.25 8.43
C VAL A 362 -11.87 -2.97 9.77
N PHE A 363 -10.81 -2.95 10.57
CA PHE A 363 -10.71 -3.74 11.81
C PHE A 363 -11.12 -2.96 13.07
N PHE A 364 -11.22 -1.63 13.04
CA PHE A 364 -11.66 -0.84 14.20
C PHE A 364 -13.01 -1.31 14.77
N PRO A 365 -14.06 -1.55 13.97
CA PRO A 365 -15.30 -2.11 14.48
C PRO A 365 -15.14 -3.49 15.15
N VAL A 366 -14.21 -4.32 14.63
CA VAL A 366 -13.95 -5.65 15.21
C VAL A 366 -13.28 -5.53 16.58
N VAL A 367 -12.33 -4.60 16.73
CA VAL A 367 -11.72 -4.26 18.02
C VAL A 367 -12.79 -3.77 19.00
N MET A 368 -13.67 -2.86 18.56
CA MET A 368 -14.77 -2.35 19.40
C MET A 368 -15.68 -3.47 19.89
N LEU A 369 -16.12 -4.36 19.00
CA LEU A 369 -16.95 -5.52 19.37
C LEU A 369 -16.20 -6.46 20.30
N GLY A 370 -14.97 -6.84 19.99
CA GLY A 370 -14.16 -7.76 20.79
C GLY A 370 -13.91 -7.21 22.19
N LEU A 371 -13.57 -5.93 22.28
CA LEU A 371 -13.36 -5.24 23.57
C LEU A 371 -14.65 -5.17 24.41
N TYR A 372 -15.78 -4.80 23.76
CA TYR A 372 -17.08 -4.74 24.42
C TYR A 372 -17.51 -6.12 24.96
N GLU A 373 -17.35 -7.18 24.17
CA GLU A 373 -17.67 -8.54 24.62
C GLU A 373 -16.84 -8.93 25.83
N VAL A 374 -15.53 -8.74 25.80
CA VAL A 374 -14.63 -9.09 26.92
C VAL A 374 -14.92 -8.27 28.17
N LEU A 375 -15.10 -6.96 28.04
CA LEU A 375 -15.27 -6.08 29.18
C LEU A 375 -16.68 -6.13 29.81
N ARG A 376 -17.71 -6.40 29.00
CA ARG A 376 -19.11 -6.20 29.43
C ARG A 376 -20.01 -7.43 29.33
N ARG A 377 -19.77 -8.31 28.32
CA ARG A 377 -20.64 -9.47 28.04
C ARG A 377 -19.95 -10.80 28.35
N ASP A 378 -19.27 -11.37 27.36
CA ASP A 378 -18.70 -12.72 27.43
C ASP A 378 -17.21 -12.71 27.12
N GLU A 379 -16.40 -12.89 28.16
CA GLU A 379 -14.95 -12.94 28.02
C GLU A 379 -14.44 -14.11 27.17
N LYS A 380 -15.25 -15.13 26.89
CA LYS A 380 -14.88 -16.25 26.01
C LYS A 380 -14.77 -15.81 24.54
N LYS A 381 -15.30 -14.62 24.21
CA LYS A 381 -15.20 -14.03 22.87
C LYS A 381 -13.94 -13.18 22.67
N TRP A 382 -12.96 -13.31 23.54
CA TRP A 382 -11.65 -12.67 23.40
C TRP A 382 -10.99 -12.89 22.01
N PRO A 383 -11.24 -14.00 21.25
CA PRO A 383 -10.64 -14.15 19.92
C PRO A 383 -11.08 -13.08 18.92
N LEU A 384 -12.23 -12.42 19.12
CA LEU A 384 -12.65 -11.27 18.29
C LEU A 384 -11.73 -10.06 18.53
N LEU A 385 -11.37 -9.80 19.80
CA LEU A 385 -10.42 -8.74 20.13
C LEU A 385 -9.05 -9.03 19.52
N ALA A 386 -8.57 -10.27 19.64
CA ALA A 386 -7.31 -10.69 19.03
C ALA A 386 -7.33 -10.55 17.50
N LEU A 387 -8.44 -10.96 16.84
CA LEU A 387 -8.60 -10.82 15.38
C LEU A 387 -8.54 -9.35 14.95
N GLY A 388 -9.30 -8.48 15.64
CA GLY A 388 -9.32 -7.04 15.33
C GLY A 388 -7.95 -6.40 15.53
N MET A 389 -7.29 -6.66 16.67
CA MET A 389 -5.98 -6.10 16.97
C MET A 389 -4.88 -6.62 16.02
N THR A 390 -4.91 -7.92 15.68
CA THR A 390 -3.98 -8.48 14.69
C THR A 390 -4.19 -7.84 13.32
N GLY A 391 -5.46 -7.65 12.90
CA GLY A 391 -5.79 -6.99 11.64
C GLY A 391 -5.26 -5.55 11.59
N VAL A 392 -5.46 -4.75 12.64
CA VAL A 392 -4.93 -3.39 12.73
C VAL A 392 -3.40 -3.40 12.70
N CYS A 393 -2.77 -4.29 13.50
CA CYS A 393 -1.32 -4.40 13.61
C CYS A 393 -0.65 -4.75 12.28
N MET A 394 -1.26 -5.65 11.51
CA MET A 394 -0.76 -6.05 10.18
C MET A 394 -1.16 -5.09 9.05
N SER A 395 -1.84 -4.00 9.38
CA SER A 395 -2.22 -2.95 8.43
C SER A 395 -1.39 -1.68 8.63
N HIS A 396 -1.34 -1.13 9.87
CA HIS A 396 -0.75 0.18 10.13
C HIS A 396 -0.30 0.34 11.60
N LEU A 397 0.98 0.66 11.80
CA LEU A 397 1.58 0.72 13.13
C LEU A 397 1.00 1.84 14.02
N LEU A 398 0.85 3.06 13.48
CA LEU A 398 0.28 4.18 14.25
C LEU A 398 -1.17 3.91 14.66
N SER A 399 -1.97 3.32 13.76
CA SER A 399 -3.33 2.87 14.09
C SER A 399 -3.35 1.82 15.19
N THR A 400 -2.34 0.95 15.24
CA THR A 400 -2.18 -0.03 16.33
C THR A 400 -1.93 0.66 17.67
N MET A 401 -1.05 1.65 17.70
CA MET A 401 -0.77 2.45 18.89
C MET A 401 -2.04 3.16 19.39
N PHE A 402 -2.82 3.75 18.49
CA PHE A 402 -4.09 4.40 18.85
C PHE A 402 -5.12 3.39 19.37
N CYS A 403 -5.26 2.22 18.73
CA CYS A 403 -6.14 1.16 19.21
C CYS A 403 -5.74 0.67 20.61
N VAL A 404 -4.45 0.49 20.88
CA VAL A 404 -3.95 0.11 22.21
C VAL A 404 -4.31 1.18 23.25
N LEU A 405 -4.10 2.46 22.93
CA LEU A 405 -4.46 3.59 23.79
C LEU A 405 -5.95 3.57 24.15
N PHE A 406 -6.83 3.47 23.13
CA PHE A 406 -8.28 3.47 23.37
C PHE A 406 -8.77 2.20 24.06
N CYS A 407 -8.16 1.05 23.78
CA CYS A 407 -8.42 -0.17 24.55
C CYS A 407 -8.02 -0.02 26.02
N ALA A 408 -6.89 0.60 26.32
CA ALA A 408 -6.44 0.87 27.69
C ALA A 408 -7.39 1.83 28.41
N ILE A 409 -7.80 2.94 27.77
CA ILE A 409 -8.77 3.90 28.33
C ILE A 409 -10.10 3.21 28.65
N ALA A 410 -10.63 2.40 27.72
CA ALA A 410 -11.87 1.66 27.94
C ALA A 410 -11.75 0.59 29.04
N ALA A 411 -10.60 -0.06 29.14
CA ALA A 411 -10.28 -1.02 30.21
C ALA A 411 -10.22 -0.32 31.57
N LEU A 412 -9.55 0.83 31.68
CA LEU A 412 -9.50 1.66 32.90
C LEU A 412 -10.90 2.15 33.29
N ALA A 413 -11.70 2.67 32.34
CA ALA A 413 -13.09 3.04 32.60
C ALA A 413 -13.98 1.85 32.99
N SER A 414 -13.50 0.63 32.79
CA SER A 414 -14.18 -0.63 33.20
C SER A 414 -13.45 -1.37 34.29
N ALA A 415 -12.49 -0.75 35.00
CA ALA A 415 -11.59 -1.39 35.94
C ALA A 415 -12.37 -2.18 37.06
N GLY A 416 -13.43 -1.60 37.61
CA GLY A 416 -14.26 -2.29 38.58
C GLY A 416 -14.84 -3.61 38.06
N LYS A 417 -15.26 -3.68 36.78
CA LYS A 417 -15.76 -4.92 36.18
C LYS A 417 -14.67 -5.90 35.82
N LEU A 418 -13.48 -5.42 35.45
CA LEU A 418 -12.30 -6.24 35.19
C LEU A 418 -11.81 -6.91 36.48
N LEU A 419 -11.63 -6.13 37.55
CA LEU A 419 -11.14 -6.60 38.84
C LEU A 419 -12.13 -7.56 39.52
N ALA A 420 -13.43 -7.32 39.36
CA ALA A 420 -14.47 -8.20 39.91
C ALA A 420 -14.48 -9.60 39.23
N ARG A 421 -13.88 -9.76 38.05
CA ARG A 421 -13.90 -11.04 37.35
C ARG A 421 -12.55 -11.34 36.68
N LYS A 422 -11.67 -12.03 37.39
CA LYS A 422 -10.29 -12.36 36.95
C LYS A 422 -10.22 -13.00 35.55
N ARG A 423 -11.25 -13.76 35.13
CA ARG A 423 -11.33 -14.35 33.77
C ARG A 423 -11.31 -13.30 32.65
N ARG A 424 -11.82 -12.08 32.88
CA ARG A 424 -11.76 -10.96 31.90
C ARG A 424 -10.34 -10.46 31.71
N ILE A 425 -9.58 -10.37 32.79
CA ILE A 425 -8.16 -10.01 32.75
C ILE A 425 -7.41 -11.05 31.91
N LEU A 426 -7.63 -12.33 32.21
CA LEU A 426 -7.01 -13.42 31.43
C LEU A 426 -7.41 -13.38 29.95
N ALA A 427 -8.65 -13.02 29.64
CA ALA A 427 -9.14 -12.87 28.28
C ALA A 427 -8.45 -11.72 27.54
N VAL A 428 -8.24 -10.56 28.19
CA VAL A 428 -7.46 -9.43 27.63
C VAL A 428 -6.01 -9.85 27.38
N LEU A 429 -5.38 -10.51 28.38
CA LEU A 429 -4.01 -11.00 28.23
C LEU A 429 -3.88 -12.07 27.14
N ALA A 430 -4.85 -12.97 27.01
CA ALA A 430 -4.88 -13.96 25.93
C ALA A 430 -5.01 -13.29 24.55
N ALA A 431 -5.89 -12.28 24.43
CA ALA A 431 -6.02 -11.51 23.19
C ALA A 431 -4.72 -10.78 22.85
N ALA A 432 -4.10 -10.10 23.81
CA ALA A 432 -2.83 -9.42 23.63
C ALA A 432 -1.69 -10.40 23.27
N GLY A 433 -1.60 -11.53 23.99
CA GLY A 433 -0.58 -12.55 23.73
C GLY A 433 -0.70 -13.18 22.35
N VAL A 434 -1.92 -13.51 21.91
CA VAL A 434 -2.13 -14.06 20.56
C VAL A 434 -1.88 -13.00 19.48
N THR A 435 -2.28 -11.75 19.70
CA THR A 435 -1.94 -10.64 18.77
C THR A 435 -0.43 -10.47 18.66
N ALA A 436 0.28 -10.40 19.77
CA ALA A 436 1.73 -10.30 19.78
C ALA A 436 2.39 -11.49 19.06
N LEU A 437 1.92 -12.71 19.34
CA LEU A 437 2.42 -13.91 18.69
C LEU A 437 2.22 -13.86 17.18
N CYS A 438 1.04 -13.45 16.69
CA CYS A 438 0.77 -13.29 15.26
C CYS A 438 1.67 -12.23 14.61
N ALA A 439 2.19 -11.28 15.37
CA ALA A 439 2.95 -10.15 14.88
C ALA A 439 4.47 -10.31 14.97
N LEU A 440 4.99 -11.39 15.57
CA LEU A 440 6.44 -11.58 15.78
C LEU A 440 7.24 -11.58 14.46
N TRP A 441 6.70 -12.17 13.39
CA TRP A 441 7.36 -12.24 12.08
C TRP A 441 7.67 -10.87 11.47
N PHE A 442 6.97 -9.83 11.93
CA PHE A 442 7.17 -8.44 11.55
C PHE A 442 7.97 -7.67 12.62
N PHE A 443 7.59 -7.77 13.90
CA PHE A 443 8.23 -6.97 14.95
C PHE A 443 9.67 -7.40 15.27
N VAL A 444 10.01 -8.68 15.17
CA VAL A 444 11.37 -9.15 15.47
C VAL A 444 12.38 -8.57 14.47
N PRO A 445 12.17 -8.66 13.13
CA PRO A 445 13.02 -7.98 12.16
C PRO A 445 13.08 -6.46 12.36
N MET A 446 11.93 -5.80 12.53
CA MET A 446 11.85 -4.36 12.74
C MET A 446 12.70 -3.90 13.93
N MET A 447 12.57 -4.58 15.08
CA MET A 447 13.35 -4.24 16.28
C MET A 447 14.84 -4.45 16.07
N GLN A 448 15.22 -5.51 15.38
CA GLN A 448 16.62 -5.81 15.10
C GLN A 448 17.24 -4.76 14.18
N TYR A 449 16.57 -4.40 13.09
CA TYR A 449 17.05 -3.38 12.15
C TYR A 449 17.06 -1.99 12.79
N THR A 450 16.07 -1.66 13.62
CA THR A 450 16.06 -0.40 14.38
C THR A 450 17.24 -0.35 15.37
N ALA A 451 17.54 -1.46 16.05
CA ALA A 451 18.69 -1.54 16.97
C ALA A 451 20.03 -1.43 16.23
N ASP A 452 20.11 -1.84 14.97
CA ASP A 452 21.28 -1.71 14.10
C ASP A 452 21.44 -0.29 13.53
N GLY A 453 20.50 0.60 13.77
CA GLY A 453 20.57 2.02 13.40
C GLY A 453 19.91 2.38 12.07
N ILE A 454 19.09 1.49 11.51
CA ILE A 454 18.28 1.81 10.33
C ILE A 454 17.12 2.73 10.75
N SER A 455 16.89 3.81 10.00
CA SER A 455 15.85 4.79 10.29
C SER A 455 14.45 4.21 10.10
N THR A 456 13.56 4.43 11.06
CA THR A 456 12.18 3.90 11.02
C THR A 456 11.17 4.90 10.50
N SER A 457 11.39 6.19 10.67
CA SER A 457 10.51 7.27 10.22
C SER A 457 11.12 8.64 10.46
N VAL A 458 10.61 9.63 9.77
CA VAL A 458 10.88 11.03 10.07
C VAL A 458 10.15 11.42 11.36
N VAL A 459 10.86 12.00 12.30
CA VAL A 459 10.27 12.54 13.53
C VAL A 459 9.73 13.94 13.23
N LEU A 460 8.42 14.07 13.16
CA LEU A 460 7.73 15.33 12.92
C LEU A 460 7.31 15.98 14.24
N ASN A 461 7.24 17.30 14.26
CA ASN A 461 6.65 18.02 15.39
C ASN A 461 5.14 17.93 15.35
N SER A 462 4.57 16.95 16.03
CA SER A 462 3.14 16.65 16.04
C SER A 462 2.25 17.87 16.39
N SER A 463 2.78 18.89 17.09
CA SER A 463 2.03 20.09 17.45
C SER A 463 1.68 21.00 16.26
N GLU A 464 2.30 20.80 15.12
CA GLU A 464 2.08 21.57 13.89
C GLU A 464 0.95 20.99 13.03
N TYR A 465 0.58 19.72 13.29
CA TYR A 465 -0.38 18.96 12.48
C TYR A 465 -1.66 18.66 13.27
N VAL A 466 -2.22 19.65 13.91
CA VAL A 466 -3.45 19.57 14.71
C VAL A 466 -4.60 20.32 14.06
N HIS A 467 -5.83 19.85 14.28
CA HIS A 467 -7.01 20.61 13.87
C HIS A 467 -7.24 21.84 14.74
N ARG A 468 -7.63 22.94 14.10
CA ARG A 468 -8.27 24.05 14.83
C ARG A 468 -9.68 23.63 15.25
N PRO A 469 -10.22 24.17 16.37
CA PRO A 469 -11.57 23.90 16.80
C PRO A 469 -12.59 24.16 15.69
N GLY A 470 -13.39 23.16 15.38
CA GLY A 470 -14.40 23.25 14.33
C GLY A 470 -13.96 22.78 12.94
N SER A 471 -12.66 22.75 12.61
CA SER A 471 -12.21 22.31 11.28
C SER A 471 -12.56 20.85 10.98
N PHE A 472 -12.68 20.00 12.00
CA PHE A 472 -13.11 18.60 11.83
C PHE A 472 -14.57 18.44 11.37
N LEU A 473 -15.39 19.50 11.39
CA LEU A 473 -16.77 19.50 10.91
C LEU A 473 -16.91 20.08 9.51
N VAL A 474 -15.99 20.94 9.10
CA VAL A 474 -16.05 21.65 7.81
C VAL A 474 -15.43 20.76 6.74
N GLY A 475 -16.21 20.42 5.71
CA GLY A 475 -15.81 19.49 4.64
C GLY A 475 -14.99 20.12 3.52
N PHE A 476 -14.38 21.29 3.70
CA PHE A 476 -13.67 22.00 2.65
C PHE A 476 -12.20 22.21 2.98
N ALA A 477 -11.42 22.20 1.90
CA ALA A 477 -9.97 22.28 1.88
C ALA A 477 -9.36 23.38 2.77
N GLY A 478 -8.15 23.17 3.21
CA GLY A 478 -7.24 24.26 3.48
C GLY A 478 -6.80 24.49 4.91
N ASP A 479 -7.06 23.55 5.86
CA ASP A 479 -6.74 23.86 7.25
C ASP A 479 -5.53 23.11 7.84
N VAL A 480 -4.88 22.23 7.11
CA VAL A 480 -3.72 21.50 7.65
C VAL A 480 -2.39 22.19 7.30
N LYS A 481 -2.30 22.84 6.15
CA LYS A 481 -1.26 23.83 5.82
C LYS A 481 -1.91 24.93 4.98
N ALA A 482 -1.74 26.17 5.38
CA ALA A 482 -2.22 27.34 4.62
C ALA A 482 -1.60 27.42 3.21
N ASP A 483 -0.51 26.69 2.97
CA ASP A 483 0.29 26.74 1.76
C ASP A 483 -0.06 25.63 0.74
N ALA A 484 -0.96 24.71 1.10
CA ALA A 484 -1.46 23.68 0.18
C ALA A 484 -2.99 23.77 0.02
N PRO A 485 -3.50 24.71 -0.79
CA PRO A 485 -4.94 24.89 -1.02
C PRO A 485 -5.61 23.69 -1.71
N GLU A 486 -4.86 22.72 -2.11
CA GLU A 486 -5.29 21.51 -2.81
C GLU A 486 -5.66 20.37 -1.86
N ASP A 487 -5.21 20.41 -0.60
CA ASP A 487 -5.48 19.39 0.39
C ASP A 487 -6.87 19.52 0.98
N PHE A 488 -7.64 18.43 0.90
CA PHE A 488 -8.91 18.33 1.63
C PHE A 488 -8.65 18.29 3.13
N ALA A 489 -9.44 19.06 3.89
CA ALA A 489 -9.39 18.99 5.33
C ALA A 489 -9.65 17.54 5.81
N TYR A 490 -8.82 17.05 6.72
CA TYR A 490 -8.93 15.69 7.30
C TYR A 490 -10.08 15.62 8.30
N THR A 491 -11.30 15.85 7.84
CA THR A 491 -12.50 16.06 8.65
C THR A 491 -13.48 14.90 8.54
N ILE A 492 -14.42 14.83 9.47
CA ILE A 492 -15.58 13.93 9.33
C ILE A 492 -16.57 14.41 8.27
N GLY A 493 -16.45 15.68 7.84
CA GLY A 493 -17.31 16.33 6.87
C GLY A 493 -18.58 16.92 7.46
N VAL A 494 -19.12 17.96 6.80
CA VAL A 494 -20.27 18.74 7.31
C VAL A 494 -21.48 17.84 7.59
N VAL A 495 -21.81 16.93 6.70
CA VAL A 495 -23.07 16.19 6.84
C VAL A 495 -22.95 14.92 7.66
N PRO A 496 -21.96 14.05 7.48
CA PRO A 496 -21.71 13.07 8.51
C PRO A 496 -21.51 13.71 9.88
N GLY A 497 -20.83 14.87 9.96
CA GLY A 497 -20.68 15.65 11.19
C GLY A 497 -22.00 16.13 11.79
N LEU A 498 -22.88 16.72 11.00
CA LEU A 498 -24.21 17.14 11.45
C LEU A 498 -25.07 15.92 11.86
N ALA A 499 -25.07 14.85 11.09
CA ALA A 499 -25.78 13.63 11.44
C ALA A 499 -25.24 13.04 12.75
N LEU A 500 -23.93 13.06 12.96
CA LEU A 500 -23.30 12.66 14.21
C LEU A 500 -23.70 13.59 15.37
N LEU A 501 -23.64 14.92 15.17
CA LEU A 501 -24.05 15.91 16.18
C LEU A 501 -25.51 15.77 16.58
N ILE A 502 -26.41 15.68 15.58
CA ILE A 502 -27.86 15.52 15.85
C ILE A 502 -28.12 14.19 16.55
N GLY A 503 -27.55 13.09 16.10
CA GLY A 503 -27.67 11.78 16.75
C GLY A 503 -27.14 11.78 18.17
N CYS A 504 -26.01 12.42 18.41
CA CYS A 504 -25.45 12.60 19.74
C CYS A 504 -26.30 13.53 20.61
N ALA A 505 -26.79 14.65 20.06
CA ALA A 505 -27.69 15.57 20.76
C ALA A 505 -29.01 14.89 21.18
N LEU A 506 -29.60 14.09 20.29
CA LEU A 506 -30.77 13.28 20.60
C LEU A 506 -30.50 12.26 21.71
N LEU A 507 -29.35 11.61 21.70
CA LEU A 507 -28.94 10.67 22.76
C LEU A 507 -28.80 11.37 24.10
N LEU A 508 -28.16 12.55 24.14
CA LEU A 508 -27.97 13.36 25.35
C LEU A 508 -29.29 13.98 25.83
N ALA A 509 -30.11 14.53 24.93
CA ALA A 509 -31.43 15.09 25.27
C ALA A 509 -32.34 14.05 25.93
N ARG A 510 -32.38 12.83 25.38
CA ARG A 510 -33.10 11.71 25.96
C ARG A 510 -32.54 11.34 27.34
N ARG A 511 -31.23 11.37 27.49
CA ARG A 511 -30.56 11.15 28.78
C ARG A 511 -31.04 12.16 29.83
N TYR A 512 -31.12 13.44 29.42
CA TYR A 512 -31.56 14.52 30.31
C TYR A 512 -33.06 14.43 30.65
N ALA A 513 -33.91 14.24 29.61
CA ALA A 513 -35.38 14.18 29.76
C ALA A 513 -35.82 12.94 30.62
N ALA A 514 -35.18 11.80 30.47
CA ALA A 514 -35.54 10.57 31.14
C ALA A 514 -35.11 10.51 32.62
N GLY A 515 -34.28 11.43 33.07
CA GLY A 515 -33.70 11.35 34.42
C GLY A 515 -32.83 10.11 34.64
N ARG A 516 -32.38 9.89 35.90
CA ARG A 516 -31.54 8.71 36.22
C ARG A 516 -32.31 7.36 36.17
N ALA A 517 -33.64 7.40 36.22
CA ALA A 517 -34.46 6.20 36.36
C ALA A 517 -34.72 5.44 35.07
N GLU A 518 -34.71 6.10 33.88
CA GLU A 518 -35.10 5.50 32.61
C GLU A 518 -33.94 5.10 31.69
N MET A 519 -32.69 5.45 31.98
CA MET A 519 -31.54 4.92 31.25
C MET A 519 -31.26 3.45 31.63
N LYS A 520 -32.23 2.60 31.36
CA LYS A 520 -32.21 1.21 31.82
C LYS A 520 -31.53 0.27 30.82
N THR A 521 -31.35 0.66 29.56
CA THR A 521 -30.82 -0.26 28.56
C THR A 521 -29.29 -0.25 28.54
N GLU A 522 -28.70 -1.43 28.41
CA GLU A 522 -27.26 -1.61 28.27
C GLU A 522 -26.72 -0.87 27.00
N ASN A 523 -27.54 -0.78 25.96
CA ASN A 523 -27.21 -0.11 24.73
C ASN A 523 -27.12 1.43 24.88
N ASP A 524 -27.94 2.05 25.73
CA ASP A 524 -27.84 3.50 26.02
C ASP A 524 -26.50 3.82 26.70
N ARG A 525 -26.09 2.97 27.63
CA ARG A 525 -24.79 3.10 28.30
C ARG A 525 -23.63 2.88 27.33
N LEU A 526 -23.76 1.91 26.44
CA LEU A 526 -22.77 1.62 25.41
C LEU A 526 -22.65 2.84 24.44
N ALA A 527 -23.77 3.35 23.93
CA ALA A 527 -23.77 4.49 23.01
C ALA A 527 -23.16 5.75 23.65
N LEU A 528 -23.45 6.02 24.94
CA LEU A 528 -22.81 7.12 25.68
C LEU A 528 -21.29 6.88 25.87
N GLY A 529 -20.89 5.63 26.14
CA GLY A 529 -19.46 5.29 26.22
C GLY A 529 -18.74 5.50 24.91
N LEU A 530 -19.34 5.08 23.80
CA LEU A 530 -18.80 5.33 22.44
C LEU A 530 -18.76 6.80 22.09
N LEU A 531 -19.80 7.56 22.47
CA LEU A 531 -19.83 9.01 22.31
C LEU A 531 -18.69 9.68 23.07
N ALA A 532 -18.47 9.30 24.35
CA ALA A 532 -17.41 9.87 25.17
C ALA A 532 -16.01 9.56 24.60
N LEU A 533 -15.78 8.31 24.17
CA LEU A 533 -14.50 7.92 23.56
C LEU A 533 -14.29 8.61 22.21
N GLY A 534 -15.33 8.72 21.39
CA GLY A 534 -15.26 9.45 20.11
C GLY A 534 -14.99 10.94 20.30
N ALA A 535 -15.64 11.58 21.28
CA ALA A 535 -15.38 12.97 21.64
C ALA A 535 -13.96 13.18 22.17
N LEU A 536 -13.44 12.24 22.95
CA LEU A 536 -12.04 12.25 23.38
C LEU A 536 -11.10 12.16 22.19
N ALA A 537 -11.38 11.29 21.22
CA ALA A 537 -10.57 11.18 20.01
C ALA A 537 -10.59 12.49 19.20
N LEU A 538 -11.74 13.13 19.05
CA LEU A 538 -11.82 14.46 18.43
C LEU A 538 -11.03 15.51 19.20
N LEU A 539 -11.11 15.53 20.54
CA LEU A 539 -10.32 16.43 21.37
C LEU A 539 -8.81 16.22 21.15
N LEU A 540 -8.35 14.97 21.09
CA LEU A 540 -6.94 14.62 20.83
C LEU A 540 -6.51 15.06 19.43
N SER A 541 -7.42 15.24 18.47
CA SER A 541 -7.08 15.73 17.12
C SER A 541 -6.88 17.24 17.03
N THR A 542 -7.22 18.00 18.09
CA THR A 542 -7.25 19.45 18.08
C THR A 542 -6.11 20.08 18.88
N ASP A 543 -5.90 21.39 18.67
CA ASP A 543 -4.97 22.23 19.42
C ASP A 543 -5.44 22.57 20.84
N PHE A 544 -6.68 22.24 21.22
CA PHE A 544 -7.12 22.28 22.62
C PHE A 544 -6.38 21.30 23.51
N PHE A 545 -5.92 20.16 22.94
CA PHE A 545 -5.05 19.26 23.65
C PHE A 545 -3.62 19.81 23.66
N PRO A 546 -2.89 19.77 24.78
CA PRO A 546 -1.63 20.49 24.94
C PRO A 546 -0.45 19.85 24.20
N TRP A 547 -0.58 19.61 22.91
CA TRP A 547 0.47 18.99 22.07
C TRP A 547 1.80 19.72 22.15
N ARG A 548 1.80 21.06 22.07
CA ARG A 548 3.02 21.87 22.16
C ARG A 548 3.80 21.60 23.44
N THR A 549 3.09 21.56 24.57
CA THR A 549 3.67 21.26 25.87
C THR A 549 4.23 19.84 25.92
N LEU A 550 3.49 18.85 25.40
CA LEU A 550 3.90 17.44 25.43
C LEU A 550 5.11 17.18 24.50
N CYS A 551 5.16 17.81 23.32
CA CYS A 551 6.28 17.71 22.41
C CYS A 551 7.53 18.44 22.91
N SER A 552 7.41 19.36 23.87
CA SER A 552 8.53 20.10 24.48
C SER A 552 9.04 19.52 25.79
N ILE A 553 8.41 18.48 26.34
CA ILE A 553 8.85 17.80 27.56
C ILE A 553 10.24 17.14 27.30
N ARG A 554 10.98 16.91 28.38
CA ARG A 554 12.27 16.22 28.30
C ARG A 554 12.17 14.82 27.70
N LYS A 555 13.11 14.47 26.82
CA LYS A 555 13.26 13.09 26.28
C LYS A 555 13.30 12.05 27.43
N PRO A 556 12.70 10.86 27.26
CA PRO A 556 12.14 10.31 26.01
C PRO A 556 10.66 10.65 25.74
N PHE A 557 9.97 11.36 26.63
CA PHE A 557 8.53 11.63 26.52
C PHE A 557 8.19 12.47 25.27
N SER A 558 8.95 13.54 25.00
CA SER A 558 8.74 14.34 23.80
C SER A 558 8.82 13.49 22.52
N THR A 559 9.81 12.60 22.43
CA THR A 559 9.97 11.69 21.28
C THR A 559 8.74 10.79 21.10
N PHE A 560 8.16 10.27 22.19
CA PHE A 560 6.94 9.46 22.12
C PHE A 560 5.76 10.23 21.52
N PHE A 561 5.54 11.50 21.95
CA PHE A 561 4.47 12.32 21.39
C PHE A 561 4.75 12.76 19.95
N MET A 562 6.00 13.02 19.60
CA MET A 562 6.41 13.33 18.23
C MET A 562 6.23 12.13 17.27
N GLN A 563 6.36 10.89 17.74
CA GLN A 563 6.09 9.70 16.94
C GLN A 563 4.63 9.56 16.51
N ILE A 564 3.68 10.30 17.12
CA ILE A 564 2.29 10.37 16.68
C ILE A 564 2.20 11.03 15.29
N GLN A 565 3.17 11.86 14.94
CA GLN A 565 3.32 12.61 13.69
C GLN A 565 2.13 13.55 13.45
N PHE A 566 0.95 13.00 13.21
CA PHE A 566 -0.26 13.71 12.79
C PHE A 566 -1.43 13.47 13.76
N PRO A 567 -1.64 14.32 14.78
CA PRO A 567 -2.76 14.19 15.71
C PRO A 567 -4.15 14.17 15.06
N TRP A 568 -4.33 14.79 13.90
CA TRP A 568 -5.58 14.71 13.16
C TRP A 568 -5.99 13.26 12.80
N ARG A 569 -5.07 12.29 12.79
CA ARG A 569 -5.37 10.85 12.61
C ARG A 569 -6.28 10.27 13.71
N PHE A 570 -6.39 10.93 14.88
CA PHE A 570 -7.37 10.53 15.90
C PHE A 570 -8.82 10.62 15.42
N VAL A 571 -9.11 11.42 14.38
CA VAL A 571 -10.42 11.44 13.70
C VAL A 571 -10.79 10.05 13.20
N GLY A 572 -9.84 9.28 12.66
CA GLY A 572 -10.06 7.90 12.23
C GLY A 572 -10.59 6.98 13.34
N MET A 573 -10.14 7.21 14.58
CA MET A 573 -10.65 6.50 15.76
C MET A 573 -12.04 7.00 16.21
N ALA A 574 -12.29 8.30 16.06
CA ALA A 574 -13.57 8.91 16.44
C ALA A 574 -14.73 8.39 15.57
N VAL A 575 -14.52 8.28 14.26
CA VAL A 575 -15.61 8.04 13.29
C VAL A 575 -16.41 6.77 13.55
N PRO A 576 -15.84 5.56 13.76
CA PRO A 576 -16.65 4.36 13.98
C PRO A 576 -17.42 4.41 15.30
N MET A 577 -16.85 5.03 16.34
CA MET A 577 -17.49 5.18 17.66
C MET A 577 -18.68 6.14 17.58
N LEU A 578 -18.48 7.29 16.97
CA LEU A 578 -19.51 8.33 16.78
C LEU A 578 -20.60 7.84 15.83
N SER A 579 -20.26 7.14 14.75
CA SER A 579 -21.23 6.55 13.82
C SER A 579 -22.19 5.59 14.53
N ALA A 580 -21.68 4.73 15.40
CA ALA A 580 -22.49 3.80 16.16
C ALA A 580 -23.37 4.52 17.19
N ALA A 581 -22.83 5.52 17.91
CA ALA A 581 -23.57 6.30 18.90
C ALA A 581 -24.67 7.15 18.24
N ALA A 582 -24.37 7.81 17.13
CA ALA A 582 -25.33 8.62 16.38
C ALA A 582 -26.46 7.77 15.79
N ALA A 583 -26.12 6.62 15.17
CA ALA A 583 -27.11 5.71 14.63
C ALA A 583 -28.04 5.16 15.74
N TRP A 584 -27.52 4.92 16.95
CA TRP A 584 -28.37 4.56 18.11
C TRP A 584 -29.30 5.70 18.49
N GLY A 585 -28.80 6.93 18.59
CA GLY A 585 -29.60 8.12 18.89
C GLY A 585 -30.75 8.33 17.90
N TYR A 586 -30.49 8.11 16.62
CA TYR A 586 -31.42 8.39 15.53
C TYR A 586 -32.41 7.28 15.23
N LEU A 587 -32.00 6.01 15.28
CA LEU A 587 -32.72 4.86 14.70
C LEU A 587 -33.24 3.85 15.71
N ARG A 588 -33.07 4.10 17.02
CA ARG A 588 -33.53 3.13 18.05
C ARG A 588 -35.04 2.99 18.09
N GLU A 589 -35.78 4.09 17.88
CA GLU A 589 -37.24 4.08 17.90
C GLU A 589 -37.85 3.69 16.56
N GLU A 590 -38.94 2.92 16.63
CA GLU A 590 -39.55 2.30 15.43
C GLU A 590 -40.36 3.29 14.60
N LYS A 591 -40.99 4.26 15.25
CA LYS A 591 -41.99 5.14 14.67
C LYS A 591 -41.43 6.01 13.53
N ASP A 592 -40.20 6.52 13.67
CA ASP A 592 -39.57 7.44 12.72
C ASP A 592 -38.35 6.86 12.02
N ALA A 593 -37.99 5.59 12.33
CA ALA A 593 -36.75 4.99 11.87
C ALA A 593 -36.63 4.85 10.34
N LYS A 594 -37.75 4.72 9.62
CA LYS A 594 -37.73 4.60 8.15
C LYS A 594 -37.38 5.95 7.50
N THR A 595 -38.07 7.02 7.93
CA THR A 595 -37.82 8.37 7.45
C THR A 595 -36.44 8.86 7.86
N GLY A 596 -36.06 8.63 9.13
CA GLY A 596 -34.71 8.94 9.62
C GLY A 596 -33.61 8.20 8.84
N MET A 597 -33.80 6.92 8.52
CA MET A 597 -32.85 6.16 7.71
C MET A 597 -32.75 6.71 6.28
N ALA A 598 -33.88 6.98 5.64
CA ALA A 598 -33.90 7.55 4.30
C ALA A 598 -33.22 8.91 4.24
N ALA A 599 -33.52 9.80 5.21
CA ALA A 599 -32.86 11.09 5.33
C ALA A 599 -31.36 10.96 5.55
N LEU A 600 -30.93 10.07 6.44
CA LEU A 600 -29.52 9.81 6.72
C LEU A 600 -28.77 9.34 5.46
N ILE A 601 -29.34 8.36 4.75
CA ILE A 601 -28.74 7.84 3.51
C ILE A 601 -28.68 8.94 2.46
N ALA A 602 -29.76 9.70 2.25
CA ALA A 602 -29.80 10.77 1.27
C ALA A 602 -28.73 11.84 1.55
N LEU A 603 -28.63 12.29 2.80
CA LEU A 603 -27.62 13.26 3.21
C LEU A 603 -26.19 12.71 3.01
N CYS A 604 -25.92 11.48 3.43
CA CYS A 604 -24.60 10.86 3.22
C CYS A 604 -24.27 10.77 1.74
N VAL A 605 -25.19 10.30 0.90
CA VAL A 605 -24.99 10.16 -0.55
C VAL A 605 -24.71 11.50 -1.21
N VAL A 606 -25.54 12.53 -0.94
CA VAL A 606 -25.37 13.84 -1.57
C VAL A 606 -24.02 14.47 -1.24
N PHE A 607 -23.65 14.52 0.01
CA PHE A 607 -22.43 15.23 0.42
C PHE A 607 -21.15 14.42 0.25
N SER A 608 -21.22 13.11 0.44
CA SER A 608 -20.06 12.25 0.12
C SER A 608 -19.86 12.19 -1.40
N GLY A 609 -20.95 12.17 -2.18
CA GLY A 609 -20.90 12.24 -3.65
C GLY A 609 -20.27 13.55 -4.14
N TYR A 610 -20.71 14.69 -3.59
CA TYR A 610 -20.12 15.99 -3.89
C TYR A 610 -18.61 16.03 -3.55
N THR A 611 -18.26 15.53 -2.38
CA THR A 611 -16.85 15.48 -1.95
C THR A 611 -16.00 14.57 -2.85
N MET A 612 -16.50 13.36 -3.18
CA MET A 612 -15.80 12.47 -4.10
C MET A 612 -15.63 13.09 -5.48
N GLN A 613 -16.67 13.73 -6.02
CA GLN A 613 -16.57 14.46 -7.29
C GLN A 613 -15.50 15.55 -7.25
N THR A 614 -15.44 16.31 -6.17
CA THR A 614 -14.43 17.38 -6.01
C THR A 614 -13.02 16.78 -5.91
N MET A 615 -12.86 15.67 -5.21
CA MET A 615 -11.56 14.95 -5.12
C MET A 615 -11.11 14.51 -6.51
N VAL A 616 -12.00 13.85 -7.27
CA VAL A 616 -11.73 13.36 -8.61
C VAL A 616 -11.34 14.49 -9.58
N GLN A 617 -12.03 15.63 -9.51
CA GLN A 617 -11.77 16.77 -10.38
C GLN A 617 -10.45 17.51 -10.09
N ARG A 618 -9.92 17.37 -8.88
CA ARG A 618 -8.68 18.03 -8.45
C ARG A 618 -7.45 17.17 -8.53
N ALA A 619 -7.61 15.85 -8.43
CA ALA A 619 -6.49 14.94 -8.48
C ALA A 619 -6.07 14.70 -9.93
N PRO A 620 -4.81 14.89 -10.29
CA PRO A 620 -4.30 14.47 -11.59
C PRO A 620 -4.46 12.95 -11.73
N GLU A 621 -4.83 12.51 -12.92
CA GLU A 621 -4.90 11.09 -13.26
C GLU A 621 -3.52 10.59 -13.68
N LEU A 622 -3.13 9.46 -13.12
CA LEU A 622 -2.05 8.65 -13.68
C LEU A 622 -2.69 7.74 -14.73
N GLU A 623 -2.69 8.18 -15.98
CA GLU A 623 -3.43 7.49 -17.06
C GLU A 623 -2.89 6.11 -17.42
N LYS A 624 -1.64 5.85 -17.24
CA LYS A 624 -1.01 4.52 -17.46
C LYS A 624 0.16 4.37 -16.51
N GLU A 625 0.43 3.16 -16.14
CA GLU A 625 1.48 2.64 -15.29
C GLU A 625 2.87 3.29 -15.46
N THR A 626 2.97 4.59 -15.27
CA THR A 626 4.24 5.26 -15.08
C THR A 626 4.71 4.94 -13.65
N TYR A 627 5.24 3.75 -13.51
CA TYR A 627 5.98 3.36 -12.35
C TYR A 627 7.34 4.04 -12.40
N THR A 628 7.59 4.99 -11.53
CA THR A 628 8.91 5.54 -11.33
C THR A 628 9.42 5.11 -9.97
N ASP A 629 10.48 4.33 -9.98
CA ASP A 629 11.17 3.80 -8.80
C ASP A 629 11.73 4.90 -7.87
N THR A 630 11.77 6.14 -8.34
CA THR A 630 12.48 7.24 -7.68
C THR A 630 11.68 7.96 -6.58
N ARG A 631 10.35 7.84 -6.55
CA ARG A 631 9.49 8.49 -5.53
C ARG A 631 9.33 7.63 -4.28
N ILE A 632 10.42 7.34 -3.60
CA ILE A 632 10.41 6.69 -2.30
C ILE A 632 10.51 7.78 -1.23
N GLY A 633 9.80 7.59 -0.11
CA GLY A 633 9.84 8.51 1.03
C GLY A 633 11.27 8.86 1.46
N GLN A 634 11.47 10.06 1.99
CA GLN A 634 12.77 10.58 2.38
C GLN A 634 13.42 9.68 3.46
N PHE A 635 14.65 9.21 3.25
CA PHE A 635 15.55 8.58 4.23
C PHE A 635 14.99 7.46 5.13
N GLU A 636 13.74 7.06 4.95
CA GLU A 636 13.10 6.01 5.74
C GLU A 636 13.63 4.64 5.30
N TYR A 637 13.74 3.72 6.25
CA TYR A 637 14.08 2.30 6.06
C TYR A 637 15.46 2.04 5.43
N THR A 638 16.33 3.01 5.50
CA THR A 638 17.76 2.92 5.14
C THR A 638 18.61 3.42 6.30
N TYR A 639 19.92 3.22 6.23
CA TYR A 639 20.83 3.90 7.17
C TYR A 639 20.81 5.41 6.91
N PRO A 640 20.92 6.26 7.96
CA PRO A 640 20.79 7.72 7.83
C PRO A 640 21.75 8.38 6.84
N CYS A 641 22.89 7.74 6.57
CA CYS A 641 23.91 8.25 5.64
C CYS A 641 23.72 7.72 4.19
N THR A 642 22.57 7.15 3.85
CA THR A 642 22.31 6.67 2.48
C THR A 642 21.89 7.84 1.60
N GLU A 643 22.72 8.21 0.64
CA GLU A 643 22.43 9.20 -0.39
C GLU A 643 21.79 8.50 -1.60
N LYS A 644 20.48 8.59 -1.73
CA LYS A 644 19.72 7.91 -2.79
C LYS A 644 20.07 8.46 -4.18
N THR A 645 20.32 9.75 -4.29
CA THR A 645 20.73 10.44 -5.52
C THR A 645 22.12 10.08 -6.01
N ALA A 646 22.96 9.51 -5.14
CA ALA A 646 24.31 9.06 -5.48
C ALA A 646 24.35 7.57 -5.88
N LEU A 647 23.22 6.86 -5.90
CA LEU A 647 23.14 5.49 -6.37
C LEU A 647 23.22 5.47 -7.89
N LYS A 648 24.02 4.58 -8.44
CA LYS A 648 24.15 4.34 -9.88
C LYS A 648 23.86 2.88 -10.17
N VAL A 649 23.19 2.64 -11.26
CA VAL A 649 22.92 1.28 -11.70
C VAL A 649 24.26 0.58 -11.98
N GLY A 650 24.42 -0.66 -11.47
CA GLY A 650 25.61 -1.50 -11.67
C GLY A 650 26.93 -0.94 -11.18
N ASP A 651 26.89 0.04 -10.32
CA ASP A 651 28.07 0.68 -9.76
C ASP A 651 28.86 -0.31 -8.90
N VAL A 652 29.87 -0.90 -9.49
CA VAL A 652 30.84 -1.78 -8.80
C VAL A 652 32.07 -0.95 -8.50
N ARG A 653 32.43 -0.84 -7.22
CA ARG A 653 33.56 -0.04 -6.74
C ARG A 653 34.57 -0.92 -6.03
N THR A 654 35.83 -0.52 -6.11
CA THR A 654 36.93 -1.14 -5.35
C THR A 654 37.64 -0.09 -4.47
N SER A 655 38.46 -0.57 -3.54
CA SER A 655 39.24 0.30 -2.65
C SER A 655 40.19 1.25 -3.41
N GLN A 656 40.56 0.90 -4.63
CA GLN A 656 41.36 1.73 -5.54
C GLN A 656 40.59 1.89 -6.87
N PRO A 657 40.27 3.10 -7.31
CA PRO A 657 39.60 3.32 -8.56
C PRO A 657 40.38 2.79 -9.77
N GLY A 658 39.69 2.22 -10.76
CA GLY A 658 40.28 1.79 -12.02
C GLY A 658 41.07 0.48 -11.99
N VAL A 659 41.10 -0.25 -10.88
CA VAL A 659 41.78 -1.55 -10.79
C VAL A 659 40.87 -2.75 -10.99
N CYS A 660 39.60 -2.53 -11.30
CA CYS A 660 38.60 -3.59 -11.45
C CYS A 660 37.82 -3.40 -12.75
N SER A 661 37.80 -4.44 -13.57
CA SER A 661 36.92 -4.56 -14.74
C SER A 661 35.84 -5.58 -14.46
N VAL A 662 34.57 -5.24 -14.69
CA VAL A 662 33.43 -6.16 -14.56
C VAL A 662 33.29 -6.91 -15.88
N LEU A 663 33.49 -8.22 -15.84
CA LEU A 663 33.40 -9.10 -17.01
C LEU A 663 31.98 -9.60 -17.24
N SER A 664 31.25 -9.88 -16.16
CA SER A 664 29.85 -10.26 -16.21
C SER A 664 29.15 -9.83 -14.94
N TYR A 665 27.86 -9.57 -15.05
CA TYR A 665 27.00 -9.14 -13.95
C TYR A 665 25.62 -9.75 -14.12
N GLU A 666 25.16 -10.50 -13.13
CA GLU A 666 23.81 -11.06 -13.10
C GLU A 666 23.18 -10.76 -11.75
N LYS A 667 21.97 -10.19 -11.77
CA LYS A 667 21.20 -9.94 -10.56
C LYS A 667 19.82 -10.57 -10.65
N ARG A 668 19.48 -11.39 -9.67
CA ARG A 668 18.18 -12.03 -9.54
C ARG A 668 17.62 -11.82 -8.13
N GLY A 669 16.63 -10.95 -8.01
CA GLY A 669 16.07 -10.60 -6.71
C GLY A 669 17.12 -9.95 -5.80
N THR A 670 17.35 -10.56 -4.63
CA THR A 670 18.39 -10.11 -3.66
C THR A 670 19.74 -10.82 -3.86
N GLU A 671 19.86 -11.60 -4.91
CA GLU A 671 21.07 -12.35 -5.28
C GLU A 671 21.79 -11.62 -6.41
N LEU A 672 23.10 -11.52 -6.31
CA LEU A 672 23.95 -10.86 -7.30
C LEU A 672 25.21 -11.68 -7.50
N THR A 673 25.53 -11.97 -8.76
CA THR A 673 26.78 -12.60 -9.16
C THR A 673 27.52 -11.67 -10.11
N ALA A 674 28.77 -11.35 -9.80
CA ALA A 674 29.63 -10.54 -10.65
C ALA A 674 30.97 -11.26 -10.85
N THR A 675 31.38 -11.45 -12.11
CA THR A 675 32.74 -11.86 -12.42
C THR A 675 33.56 -10.63 -12.68
N VAL A 676 34.63 -10.48 -11.93
CA VAL A 676 35.49 -9.30 -11.98
C VAL A 676 36.93 -9.69 -12.26
N GLN A 677 37.64 -8.85 -13.00
CA GLN A 677 39.07 -8.93 -13.25
C GLN A 677 39.75 -7.81 -12.46
N LEU A 678 40.72 -8.17 -11.62
CA LEU A 678 41.53 -7.18 -10.90
C LEU A 678 42.89 -6.99 -11.59
N GLU A 679 43.20 -5.76 -11.98
CA GLU A 679 44.48 -5.36 -12.56
C GLU A 679 45.47 -4.87 -11.49
N GLY A 680 45.04 -4.78 -10.22
CA GLY A 680 45.82 -4.31 -9.09
C GLY A 680 45.33 -4.85 -7.75
N GLU A 681 45.93 -4.43 -6.66
CA GLU A 681 45.49 -4.81 -5.31
C GLU A 681 44.21 -4.05 -4.93
N ALA A 682 43.18 -4.79 -4.53
CA ALA A 682 41.96 -4.22 -3.95
C ALA A 682 41.67 -4.87 -2.60
N ALA A 683 41.54 -4.05 -1.57
CA ALA A 683 41.21 -4.51 -0.22
C ALA A 683 39.76 -5.02 -0.11
N TYR A 684 38.87 -4.50 -0.96
CA TYR A 684 37.46 -4.87 -1.00
C TYR A 684 36.83 -4.50 -2.35
N ILE A 685 35.66 -5.11 -2.61
CA ILE A 685 34.75 -4.73 -3.67
C ILE A 685 33.41 -4.29 -3.06
N GLU A 686 32.80 -3.26 -3.59
CA GLU A 686 31.44 -2.81 -3.28
C GLU A 686 30.53 -3.07 -4.46
N LEU A 687 29.40 -3.68 -4.16
CA LEU A 687 28.41 -4.11 -5.16
C LEU A 687 27.13 -3.26 -5.04
N PRO A 688 26.39 -3.04 -6.14
CA PRO A 688 25.19 -2.21 -6.17
C PRO A 688 23.98 -2.88 -5.47
N LEU A 689 24.14 -3.14 -4.21
CA LEU A 689 23.13 -3.60 -3.26
C LEU A 689 23.23 -2.74 -2.01
N LEU A 690 22.12 -2.24 -1.47
CA LEU A 690 22.12 -1.64 -0.15
C LEU A 690 22.36 -2.70 0.91
N TYR A 691 23.30 -2.41 1.80
CA TYR A 691 23.61 -3.30 2.90
C TYR A 691 22.48 -3.32 3.93
N TYR A 692 22.03 -4.53 4.21
CA TYR A 692 21.18 -4.86 5.35
C TYR A 692 21.77 -6.06 6.09
N PRO A 693 21.64 -6.17 7.42
CA PRO A 693 22.08 -7.35 8.16
C PRO A 693 21.40 -8.61 7.64
N GLY A 694 22.19 -9.58 7.17
CA GLY A 694 21.72 -10.83 6.57
C GLY A 694 22.36 -11.13 5.22
N TYR A 695 23.01 -10.17 4.56
CA TYR A 695 23.78 -10.47 3.36
C TYR A 695 24.97 -11.41 3.65
N ARG A 696 25.20 -12.33 2.74
CA ARG A 696 26.30 -13.28 2.70
C ARG A 696 27.02 -13.13 1.38
N ALA A 697 28.30 -13.48 1.36
CA ALA A 697 29.08 -13.49 0.14
C ALA A 697 30.07 -14.65 0.09
N GLU A 698 30.39 -15.05 -1.12
CA GLU A 698 31.51 -15.94 -1.43
C GLU A 698 32.26 -15.44 -2.66
N ILE A 699 33.51 -15.77 -2.75
CA ILE A 699 34.36 -15.57 -3.93
C ILE A 699 34.89 -16.93 -4.34
N ASP A 700 34.58 -17.34 -5.57
CA ASP A 700 34.95 -18.67 -6.12
C ASP A 700 34.59 -19.83 -5.18
N GLY A 701 33.41 -19.75 -4.54
CA GLY A 701 32.87 -20.72 -3.59
C GLY A 701 33.47 -20.65 -2.18
N GLN A 702 34.33 -19.68 -1.88
CA GLN A 702 34.87 -19.49 -0.54
C GLN A 702 34.13 -18.34 0.18
N ALA A 703 33.53 -18.63 1.34
CA ALA A 703 32.77 -17.66 2.14
C ALA A 703 33.65 -16.48 2.53
N GLN A 704 33.11 -15.28 2.35
CA GLN A 704 33.80 -14.03 2.59
C GLN A 704 33.05 -13.13 3.61
N THR A 705 33.80 -12.19 4.18
CA THR A 705 33.23 -11.21 5.11
C THR A 705 32.47 -10.13 4.34
N VAL A 706 31.22 -9.90 4.75
CA VAL A 706 30.39 -8.83 4.24
C VAL A 706 30.29 -7.70 5.26
N ALA A 707 30.43 -6.45 4.81
CA ALA A 707 30.31 -5.28 5.64
C ALA A 707 29.53 -4.16 4.93
N ARG A 708 29.18 -3.13 5.68
CA ARG A 708 28.62 -1.90 5.15
C ARG A 708 29.74 -1.06 4.52
N GLY A 709 29.58 -0.76 3.25
CA GLY A 709 30.50 0.03 2.46
C GLY A 709 30.12 1.51 2.33
N THR A 710 30.69 2.15 1.33
CA THR A 710 30.42 3.54 0.96
C THR A 710 28.97 3.68 0.54
N ASN A 711 28.32 4.74 0.97
CA ASN A 711 26.88 4.97 0.72
C ASN A 711 25.99 3.75 1.05
N ASN A 712 26.37 2.99 2.08
CA ASN A 712 25.68 1.78 2.53
C ASN A 712 25.61 0.64 1.50
N MET A 713 26.51 0.61 0.52
CA MET A 713 26.63 -0.50 -0.41
C MET A 713 27.13 -1.76 0.30
N VAL A 714 26.82 -2.91 -0.26
CA VAL A 714 27.37 -4.20 0.20
C VAL A 714 28.85 -4.26 -0.16
N ARG A 715 29.71 -4.36 0.86
CA ARG A 715 31.17 -4.49 0.72
C ARG A 715 31.60 -5.92 1.02
N VAL A 716 32.39 -6.51 0.12
CA VAL A 716 32.96 -7.85 0.24
C VAL A 716 34.48 -7.77 0.26
N TYR A 717 35.12 -8.49 1.17
CA TYR A 717 36.57 -8.59 1.29
C TYR A 717 37.07 -9.90 0.69
N GLY A 718 38.37 -9.99 0.42
CA GLY A 718 39.02 -11.25 0.08
C GLY A 718 39.38 -11.44 -1.40
N LEU A 719 39.32 -10.39 -2.22
CA LEU A 719 39.81 -10.43 -3.60
C LEU A 719 41.34 -10.44 -3.65
N SER A 720 41.90 -11.28 -4.51
CA SER A 720 43.36 -11.37 -4.76
C SER A 720 43.74 -10.61 -6.04
N SER A 721 44.90 -9.94 -6.02
CA SER A 721 45.41 -9.18 -7.15
C SER A 721 45.78 -10.12 -8.33
N GLY A 722 45.47 -9.70 -9.56
CA GLY A 722 45.90 -10.32 -10.79
C GLY A 722 45.04 -11.50 -11.25
N GLU A 723 43.98 -11.87 -10.53
CA GLU A 723 43.08 -12.97 -10.88
C GLU A 723 41.66 -12.46 -11.20
N SER A 724 40.99 -13.18 -12.11
CA SER A 724 39.53 -13.05 -12.25
C SER A 724 38.85 -13.84 -11.16
N GLY A 725 37.90 -13.25 -10.45
CA GLY A 725 37.13 -13.94 -9.42
C GLY A 725 35.62 -13.73 -9.61
N THR A 726 34.84 -14.72 -9.28
CA THR A 726 33.38 -14.63 -9.28
C THR A 726 32.90 -14.37 -7.88
N VAL A 727 32.37 -13.16 -7.67
CA VAL A 727 31.77 -12.72 -6.42
C VAL A 727 30.28 -13.01 -6.45
N HIS A 728 29.81 -13.84 -5.53
CA HIS A 728 28.40 -14.16 -5.36
C HIS A 728 27.91 -13.62 -4.02
N VAL A 729 26.84 -12.85 -4.04
CA VAL A 729 26.22 -12.23 -2.86
C VAL A 729 24.75 -12.58 -2.83
N TRP A 730 24.24 -12.99 -1.66
CA TRP A 730 22.83 -13.30 -1.45
C TRP A 730 22.35 -12.86 -0.07
N TYR A 731 21.04 -12.66 0.06
CA TYR A 731 20.43 -12.32 1.34
C TYR A 731 19.91 -13.58 2.05
N GLN A 732 20.33 -13.77 3.29
CA GLN A 732 19.89 -14.87 4.16
C GLN A 732 19.31 -14.29 5.45
N PRO A 733 17.98 -14.43 5.67
CA PRO A 733 17.36 -13.97 6.91
C PRO A 733 17.99 -14.60 8.14
N PRO A 734 18.22 -13.85 9.22
CA PRO A 734 18.71 -14.37 10.50
C PRO A 734 17.80 -15.49 11.04
N THR A 735 18.39 -16.50 11.71
CA THR A 735 17.63 -17.64 12.29
C THR A 735 16.51 -17.19 13.23
N ALA A 736 16.73 -16.10 13.99
CA ALA A 736 15.70 -15.53 14.87
C ALA A 736 14.44 -15.13 14.11
N TRP A 737 14.54 -14.69 12.84
CA TRP A 737 13.40 -14.32 12.01
C TRP A 737 12.60 -15.54 11.57
N LEU A 738 13.28 -16.65 11.25
CA LEU A 738 12.63 -17.92 10.92
C LEU A 738 11.84 -18.47 12.12
N ILE A 739 12.40 -18.37 13.32
CA ILE A 739 11.71 -18.73 14.57
C ILE A 739 10.49 -17.83 14.76
N ALA A 740 10.61 -16.52 14.57
CA ALA A 740 9.52 -15.57 14.68
C ALA A 740 8.40 -15.85 13.67
N GLN A 741 8.73 -16.23 12.45
CA GLN A 741 7.77 -16.65 11.41
C GLN A 741 7.00 -17.91 11.85
N ALA A 742 7.71 -18.94 12.29
CA ALA A 742 7.07 -20.17 12.79
C ALA A 742 6.15 -19.89 13.98
N ALA A 743 6.59 -19.07 14.91
CA ALA A 743 5.78 -18.63 16.05
C ALA A 743 4.53 -17.85 15.60
N SER A 744 4.65 -16.98 14.60
CA SER A 744 3.50 -16.25 14.07
C SER A 744 2.51 -17.14 13.32
N ALA A 745 2.98 -18.14 12.59
CA ALA A 745 2.12 -19.15 11.98
C ALA A 745 1.35 -19.94 13.05
N LEU A 746 2.01 -20.33 14.12
CA LEU A 746 1.35 -20.94 15.30
C LEU A 746 0.30 -20.02 15.91
N GLY A 747 0.62 -18.72 16.07
CA GLY A 747 -0.32 -17.70 16.55
C GLY A 747 -1.57 -17.61 15.69
N ALA A 748 -1.42 -17.59 14.37
CA ALA A 748 -2.53 -17.57 13.42
C ALA A 748 -3.41 -18.84 13.52
N LEU A 749 -2.78 -20.02 13.67
CA LEU A 749 -3.50 -21.28 13.88
C LEU A 749 -4.26 -21.29 15.21
N LEU A 750 -3.66 -20.80 16.29
CA LEU A 750 -4.31 -20.66 17.60
C LEU A 750 -5.49 -19.70 17.54
N LEU A 751 -5.36 -18.57 16.84
CA LEU A 751 -6.45 -17.61 16.62
C LEU A 751 -7.60 -18.28 15.84
N ALA A 752 -7.30 -18.94 14.73
CA ALA A 752 -8.29 -19.63 13.91
C ALA A 752 -9.03 -20.74 14.69
N ALA A 753 -8.29 -21.56 15.47
CA ALA A 753 -8.88 -22.59 16.32
C ALA A 753 -9.78 -21.98 17.42
N SER A 754 -9.35 -20.86 18.01
CA SER A 754 -10.13 -20.16 19.04
C SER A 754 -11.40 -19.55 18.47
N LEU A 755 -11.38 -18.97 17.28
CA LEU A 755 -12.55 -18.47 16.55
C LEU A 755 -13.52 -19.63 16.20
N ARG A 756 -13.01 -20.77 15.75
CA ARG A 756 -13.83 -21.96 15.48
C ARG A 756 -14.51 -22.48 16.74
N ARG A 757 -13.79 -22.56 17.88
CA ARG A 757 -14.36 -22.94 19.17
C ARG A 757 -15.44 -21.96 19.65
N MET A 758 -15.21 -20.67 19.48
CA MET A 758 -16.19 -19.63 19.79
C MET A 758 -17.48 -19.81 18.97
N ARG A 759 -17.37 -20.03 17.63
CA ARG A 759 -18.54 -20.26 16.75
C ARG A 759 -19.34 -21.51 17.12
N ARG A 760 -18.70 -22.58 17.59
CA ARG A 760 -19.39 -23.81 18.00
C ARG A 760 -20.15 -23.66 19.32
N ARG A 761 -19.82 -22.65 20.14
CA ARG A 761 -20.46 -22.37 21.41
C ARG A 761 -21.57 -21.30 21.34
N ALA A 762 -21.59 -20.52 20.26
CA ALA A 762 -22.63 -19.54 19.94
C ALA A 762 -23.80 -20.18 19.17
#